data_a7e422101dd8f2ea55aaad72c304170c
#
_entry.id   a7e422101dd8f2ea55aaad72c304170c
#
_cell.length_a   1.000
_cell.length_b   1.000
_cell.length_c   1.000
_cell.angle_alpha   90.00
_cell.angle_beta   90.00
_cell.angle_gamma   90.00
#
_symmetry.space_group_name_H-M   'P 1'
#
loop_
_entity.id
_entity.type
_entity.pdbx_description
1 polymer ?
#
loop_
_entity_poly.entity_id
_entity_poly.type
_entity_poly.pdbx_seq_one_letter_code
_entity_poly.pdbx_strand_id
1 'polypeptide(L)'
;MIGNKENARELLGLEKVNQVDYVGITIASPEAIRSWSKGEVKNPETINYRTFKPEKGGLFCERIFGPVKDWECSCGKYKRIKHRGIVCDRCGVEVTLARVRRERMGHIELAVPTCHIWFFKCMPSRIGLVLDVTARNLERVIYYEDYLVIDPGNTPLKQNQLLNEHEYREARETYGADAFLAKMGAEAVREALARVDLAKGIDQLQQAMTETKSKQIRKKLAKRIKLLQGLQISKSRPEWMILTVLPVIPPDLRPLVPLEGGRFATSDLNDLYRRVINRNNRLKTLLQLKTPEVIIRNEKRMLQEAVDALFDNGRHGRPVTGAGNRSLKSLSDMLKGKGGRFRQNLLGKRVDYSGRSVIVIGPELKLHQCGLPKKIALVLFEPFIIRRLKELGYVHTVRSAKKMIERQTKEVWDVLEEVTKGHPVMLNRAPTLHRLSVQAFEPLLIEGEAIRIHPLVCTAYNADFDGDQMAVHVPLSVEAQMEARLLMMATNNIFSPSSGRPIITPTQDITLGCYYLTAEPRTPMPADTRKLPLFGSKDEVIFAYDDGALKTHDRIRLANPDFNRQTVYGDATKKIIETTVGRVTFSEIWPSELGFYNKAAGKSQLGDLIWKCYKFAGHEKTVTMLDKLKELGFREATKSGASIGIDDMIVPKERDQEIEAAQKLIKEVEKQYRKGVITPGERYNKIVDIWTHCTDQIASVMFRTLEANQGKKEFNPVYLMVDSGARGNKQQVRQLAGLR
;
A
#
# COMPACT_ATOMS: atom_id res chain seq x y z
N MET A 1 -32.86 21.10 -30.13
CA MET A 1 -32.80 20.59 -28.75
C MET A 1 -31.38 20.40 -28.21
N ILE A 2 -30.36 21.13 -28.67
CA ILE A 2 -28.97 21.02 -28.22
C ILE A 2 -28.59 22.12 -27.20
N GLY A 3 -29.35 23.22 -27.16
CA GLY A 3 -29.05 24.38 -26.28
C GLY A 3 -29.39 24.20 -24.78
N ASN A 4 -30.18 23.21 -24.39
CA ASN A 4 -30.61 23.03 -22.99
C ASN A 4 -29.65 22.20 -22.09
N LYS A 5 -28.66 21.50 -22.68
CA LYS A 5 -27.73 20.69 -21.90
C LYS A 5 -26.53 21.50 -21.35
N GLU A 6 -26.15 22.56 -22.04
CA GLU A 6 -25.05 23.42 -21.55
C GLU A 6 -25.51 24.30 -20.38
N ASN A 7 -26.72 24.88 -20.47
CA ASN A 7 -27.28 25.63 -19.35
C ASN A 7 -27.58 24.78 -18.09
N ALA A 8 -27.94 23.51 -18.26
CA ALA A 8 -28.14 22.63 -17.11
C ALA A 8 -26.83 22.23 -16.41
N ARG A 9 -25.72 22.17 -17.15
CA ARG A 9 -24.39 21.88 -16.59
C ARG A 9 -23.78 23.09 -15.86
N GLU A 10 -24.01 24.31 -16.37
CA GLU A 10 -23.62 25.52 -15.66
C GLU A 10 -24.44 25.75 -14.39
N LEU A 11 -25.75 25.46 -14.41
CA LEU A 11 -26.63 25.53 -13.23
C LEU A 11 -26.27 24.51 -12.13
N LEU A 12 -25.68 23.36 -12.48
CA LEU A 12 -25.25 22.32 -11.56
C LEU A 12 -23.81 22.53 -11.06
N GLY A 13 -23.11 23.60 -11.48
CA GLY A 13 -21.72 23.88 -11.09
C GLY A 13 -20.73 22.79 -11.55
N LEU A 14 -21.11 22.03 -12.56
CA LEU A 14 -20.21 21.12 -13.25
C LEU A 14 -19.40 21.97 -14.24
N GLU A 15 -18.38 22.67 -13.74
CA GLU A 15 -17.34 23.24 -14.60
C GLU A 15 -16.84 22.15 -15.53
N LYS A 16 -16.61 22.50 -16.79
CA LYS A 16 -15.95 21.64 -17.78
C LYS A 16 -14.77 20.98 -17.08
N VAL A 17 -14.81 19.69 -16.91
CA VAL A 17 -13.61 18.93 -16.58
C VAL A 17 -12.67 19.18 -17.75
N ASN A 18 -11.77 20.15 -17.60
CA ASN A 18 -10.72 20.39 -18.57
C ASN A 18 -9.94 19.09 -18.69
N GLN A 19 -10.05 18.42 -19.82
CA GLN A 19 -9.17 17.32 -20.15
C GLN A 19 -7.77 17.90 -20.19
N VAL A 20 -6.97 17.56 -19.20
CA VAL A 20 -5.60 18.05 -19.04
C VAL A 20 -4.68 16.92 -19.45
N ASP A 21 -3.90 17.12 -20.50
CA ASP A 21 -2.97 16.12 -21.00
C ASP A 21 -1.77 15.93 -20.06
N TYR A 22 -1.31 17.01 -19.42
CA TYR A 22 -0.20 16.97 -18.46
C TYR A 22 -0.30 18.10 -17.44
N VAL A 23 0.35 17.91 -16.30
CA VAL A 23 0.52 18.92 -15.25
C VAL A 23 2.00 19.25 -15.11
N GLY A 24 2.35 20.50 -15.35
CA GLY A 24 3.71 21.02 -15.17
C GLY A 24 3.87 21.68 -13.80
N ILE A 25 5.04 21.46 -13.18
CA ILE A 25 5.42 22.12 -11.92
C ILE A 25 6.52 23.12 -12.22
N THR A 26 6.27 24.41 -11.92
CA THR A 26 7.21 25.51 -12.11
C THR A 26 7.40 26.29 -10.81
N ILE A 27 8.45 27.13 -10.75
CA ILE A 27 8.66 28.06 -9.63
C ILE A 27 7.76 29.27 -9.86
N ALA A 28 6.98 29.64 -8.86
CA ALA A 28 6.11 30.82 -8.93
C ALA A 28 6.90 32.12 -8.76
N SER A 29 6.63 33.08 -9.61
CA SER A 29 7.14 34.44 -9.45
C SER A 29 6.40 35.19 -8.33
N PRO A 30 6.98 36.23 -7.71
CA PRO A 30 6.28 37.06 -6.74
C PRO A 30 4.99 37.69 -7.31
N GLU A 31 5.00 38.07 -8.58
CA GLU A 31 3.84 38.60 -9.28
C GLU A 31 2.73 37.53 -9.43
N ALA A 32 3.11 36.30 -9.76
CA ALA A 32 2.16 35.20 -9.84
C ALA A 32 1.49 34.95 -8.49
N ILE A 33 2.26 34.95 -7.40
CA ILE A 33 1.70 34.77 -6.05
C ILE A 33 0.72 35.88 -5.69
N ARG A 34 1.04 37.14 -6.05
CA ARG A 34 0.13 38.28 -5.83
C ARG A 34 -1.13 38.18 -6.70
N SER A 35 -1.03 37.64 -7.91
CA SER A 35 -2.18 37.48 -8.81
C SER A 35 -3.15 36.41 -8.28
N TRP A 36 -2.67 35.36 -7.65
CA TRP A 36 -3.49 34.29 -7.01
C TRP A 36 -4.18 34.78 -5.73
N SER A 37 -3.56 35.77 -5.07
CA SER A 37 -4.02 36.24 -3.77
C SER A 37 -5.18 37.25 -3.88
N LYS A 38 -6.15 37.09 -2.98
CA LYS A 38 -7.26 38.05 -2.82
C LYS A 38 -6.99 39.15 -1.78
N GLY A 39 -5.82 39.12 -1.14
CA GLY A 39 -5.39 40.13 -0.18
C GLY A 39 -4.25 39.74 0.73
N GLU A 40 -3.63 40.76 1.37
CA GLU A 40 -2.53 40.58 2.32
C GLU A 40 -3.04 40.21 3.71
N VAL A 41 -2.44 39.17 4.32
CA VAL A 41 -2.71 38.77 5.70
C VAL A 41 -1.70 39.47 6.62
N LYS A 42 -2.19 40.43 7.43
CA LYS A 42 -1.36 41.24 8.33
C LYS A 42 -1.43 40.80 9.79
N ASN A 43 -2.60 40.28 10.20
CA ASN A 43 -2.87 39.87 11.57
C ASN A 43 -2.54 38.39 11.81
N PRO A 44 -1.84 38.05 12.89
CA PRO A 44 -1.55 36.66 13.28
C PRO A 44 -2.78 35.96 13.87
N GLU A 45 -3.85 36.71 14.21
CA GLU A 45 -5.04 36.16 14.85
C GLU A 45 -5.89 35.35 13.86
N THR A 46 -6.57 34.34 14.40
CA THR A 46 -7.43 33.44 13.63
C THR A 46 -8.91 33.85 13.75
N ILE A 47 -9.44 33.75 14.95
CA ILE A 47 -10.83 34.07 15.30
C ILE A 47 -10.86 34.90 16.58
N ASN A 48 -11.91 35.67 16.74
CA ASN A 48 -12.19 36.34 18.00
C ASN A 48 -12.77 35.34 19.00
N TYR A 49 -12.13 35.17 20.16
CA TYR A 49 -12.50 34.15 21.14
C TYR A 49 -13.87 34.40 21.82
N ARG A 50 -14.39 35.64 21.77
CA ARG A 50 -15.72 35.97 22.33
C ARG A 50 -16.85 35.74 21.33
N THR A 51 -16.63 36.09 20.08
CA THR A 51 -17.68 36.07 19.05
C THR A 51 -17.59 34.86 18.12
N PHE A 52 -16.48 34.13 18.19
CA PHE A 52 -16.10 33.03 17.29
C PHE A 52 -16.08 33.41 15.80
N LYS A 53 -16.10 34.72 15.49
CA LYS A 53 -16.03 35.22 14.11
C LYS A 53 -14.56 35.37 13.68
N PRO A 54 -14.25 35.17 12.38
CA PRO A 54 -12.92 35.41 11.83
C PRO A 54 -12.48 36.86 12.04
N GLU A 55 -11.24 37.06 12.50
CA GLU A 55 -10.65 38.39 12.65
C GLU A 55 -10.33 39.04 11.30
N LYS A 56 -10.53 40.38 11.24
CA LYS A 56 -10.25 41.16 10.03
C LYS A 56 -8.75 41.23 9.77
N GLY A 57 -8.35 40.95 8.52
CA GLY A 57 -6.94 40.91 8.10
C GLY A 57 -6.17 39.70 8.67
N GLY A 58 -6.83 38.79 9.38
CA GLY A 58 -6.24 37.58 9.96
C GLY A 58 -6.25 36.37 9.02
N LEU A 59 -5.77 35.25 9.53
CA LEU A 59 -5.63 33.99 8.77
C LEU A 59 -6.95 33.38 8.28
N PHE A 60 -8.10 33.77 8.85
CA PHE A 60 -9.44 33.32 8.46
C PHE A 60 -10.34 34.43 7.95
N CYS A 61 -9.78 35.60 7.64
CA CYS A 61 -10.52 36.78 7.25
C CYS A 61 -11.52 36.53 6.11
N GLU A 62 -12.79 36.88 6.33
CA GLU A 62 -13.85 36.69 5.33
C GLU A 62 -13.68 37.61 4.11
N ARG A 63 -13.06 38.80 4.28
CA ARG A 63 -12.78 39.72 3.17
C ARG A 63 -11.77 39.15 2.17
N ILE A 64 -10.76 38.42 2.66
CA ILE A 64 -9.69 37.84 1.83
C ILE A 64 -10.15 36.47 1.28
N PHE A 65 -10.66 35.60 2.13
CA PHE A 65 -10.91 34.21 1.78
C PHE A 65 -12.36 33.88 1.44
N GLY A 66 -13.28 34.83 1.68
CA GLY A 66 -14.71 34.63 1.41
C GLY A 66 -15.57 34.39 2.65
N PRO A 67 -16.89 34.37 2.50
CA PRO A 67 -17.84 34.24 3.58
C PRO A 67 -17.84 32.84 4.22
N VAL A 68 -18.19 32.75 5.51
CA VAL A 68 -18.32 31.47 6.22
C VAL A 68 -19.65 30.77 5.90
N LYS A 69 -20.71 31.54 5.61
CA LYS A 69 -22.02 31.03 5.22
C LYS A 69 -22.35 31.39 3.79
N ASP A 70 -23.04 30.46 3.10
CA ASP A 70 -23.44 30.68 1.72
C ASP A 70 -24.33 31.91 1.60
N TRP A 71 -23.99 32.78 0.65
CA TRP A 71 -24.77 33.96 0.27
C TRP A 71 -25.04 34.96 1.41
N GLU A 72 -24.15 35.01 2.43
CA GLU A 72 -24.27 35.93 3.57
C GLU A 72 -22.97 36.68 3.79
N CYS A 73 -23.00 38.01 3.94
CA CYS A 73 -21.84 38.77 4.32
C CYS A 73 -21.61 38.75 5.84
N SER A 74 -20.38 39.04 6.30
CA SER A 74 -19.98 38.94 7.73
C SER A 74 -20.85 39.79 8.68
N CYS A 75 -21.30 40.96 8.24
CA CYS A 75 -22.16 41.86 9.04
C CYS A 75 -23.65 41.55 8.95
N GLY A 76 -24.07 40.61 8.10
CA GLY A 76 -25.47 40.21 7.92
C GLY A 76 -26.33 41.21 7.13
N LYS A 77 -25.78 42.30 6.58
CA LYS A 77 -26.51 43.27 5.77
C LYS A 77 -27.11 42.64 4.51
N TYR A 78 -26.29 41.85 3.79
CA TYR A 78 -26.71 41.14 2.59
C TYR A 78 -26.85 39.67 2.88
N LYS A 79 -28.02 39.11 2.62
CA LYS A 79 -28.38 37.71 2.78
C LYS A 79 -29.10 37.19 1.55
N ARG A 80 -28.99 35.90 1.27
CA ARG A 80 -29.63 35.19 0.16
C ARG A 80 -29.01 35.49 -1.22
N ILE A 81 -29.29 34.58 -2.15
CA ILE A 81 -28.74 34.52 -3.52
C ILE A 81 -28.99 35.76 -4.36
N LYS A 82 -30.05 36.54 -4.09
CA LYS A 82 -30.39 37.75 -4.81
C LYS A 82 -29.29 38.85 -4.81
N HIS A 83 -28.36 38.75 -3.85
CA HIS A 83 -27.25 39.68 -3.70
C HIS A 83 -25.90 39.05 -4.14
N ARG A 84 -25.95 37.99 -4.98
CA ARG A 84 -24.76 37.32 -5.50
C ARG A 84 -23.78 38.32 -6.13
N GLY A 85 -22.46 38.16 -5.76
CA GLY A 85 -21.37 38.96 -6.33
C GLY A 85 -21.23 40.39 -5.80
N ILE A 86 -22.14 40.85 -4.94
CA ILE A 86 -22.05 42.20 -4.34
C ILE A 86 -21.00 42.16 -3.22
N VAL A 87 -20.07 43.10 -3.27
CA VAL A 87 -19.14 43.37 -2.17
C VAL A 87 -19.81 44.28 -1.17
N CYS A 88 -19.95 43.82 0.08
CA CYS A 88 -20.61 44.62 1.13
C CYS A 88 -19.80 45.88 1.45
N ASP A 89 -20.41 47.03 1.33
CA ASP A 89 -19.83 48.34 1.65
C ASP A 89 -19.43 48.48 3.13
N ARG A 90 -20.12 47.79 4.07
CA ARG A 90 -19.85 47.84 5.50
C ARG A 90 -18.72 46.91 5.94
N CYS A 91 -18.70 45.66 5.49
CA CYS A 91 -17.72 44.66 5.94
C CYS A 91 -16.68 44.28 4.86
N GLY A 92 -16.88 44.68 3.61
CA GLY A 92 -15.99 44.38 2.49
C GLY A 92 -15.99 42.91 2.05
N VAL A 93 -16.95 42.09 2.53
CA VAL A 93 -17.07 40.68 2.17
C VAL A 93 -17.95 40.53 0.94
N GLU A 94 -17.48 39.79 -0.04
CA GLU A 94 -18.23 39.43 -1.24
C GLU A 94 -19.29 38.38 -0.92
N VAL A 95 -20.51 38.57 -1.42
CA VAL A 95 -21.62 37.60 -1.21
C VAL A 95 -21.50 36.45 -2.22
N THR A 96 -20.89 35.37 -1.82
CA THR A 96 -20.64 34.19 -2.65
C THR A 96 -20.91 32.91 -1.84
N LEU A 97 -20.67 31.75 -2.47
CA LEU A 97 -20.69 30.46 -1.79
C LEU A 97 -19.53 30.33 -0.79
N ALA A 98 -19.75 29.72 0.36
CA ALA A 98 -18.70 29.43 1.34
C ALA A 98 -17.59 28.54 0.77
N ARG A 99 -17.88 27.74 -0.26
CA ARG A 99 -16.90 26.87 -0.96
C ARG A 99 -15.66 27.63 -1.46
N VAL A 100 -15.78 28.93 -1.77
CA VAL A 100 -14.63 29.74 -2.20
C VAL A 100 -13.51 29.80 -1.15
N ARG A 101 -13.81 29.55 0.13
CA ARG A 101 -12.81 29.42 1.22
C ARG A 101 -11.85 28.26 1.05
N ARG A 102 -12.17 27.31 0.20
CA ARG A 102 -11.28 26.20 -0.20
C ARG A 102 -10.34 26.57 -1.35
N GLU A 103 -10.65 27.61 -2.11
CA GLU A 103 -9.98 27.96 -3.37
C GLU A 103 -9.17 29.25 -3.26
N ARG A 104 -9.67 30.27 -2.50
CA ARG A 104 -9.05 31.57 -2.40
C ARG A 104 -7.79 31.54 -1.55
N MET A 105 -6.70 32.04 -2.14
CA MET A 105 -5.41 32.21 -1.48
C MET A 105 -5.25 33.65 -0.98
N GLY A 106 -4.45 33.81 0.07
CA GLY A 106 -3.90 35.07 0.55
C GLY A 106 -2.38 35.12 0.36
N HIS A 107 -1.76 36.23 0.75
CA HIS A 107 -0.30 36.36 0.79
C HIS A 107 0.16 37.13 2.00
N ILE A 108 1.45 37.01 2.32
CA ILE A 108 2.16 37.78 3.34
C ILE A 108 3.33 38.45 2.63
N GLU A 109 3.40 39.80 2.71
CA GLU A 109 4.55 40.59 2.22
C GLU A 109 5.65 40.50 3.29
N LEU A 110 6.76 39.84 2.92
CA LEU A 110 7.90 39.71 3.82
C LEU A 110 8.70 41.02 3.90
N ALA A 111 9.08 41.41 5.11
CA ALA A 111 9.89 42.62 5.33
C ALA A 111 11.29 42.49 4.71
N VAL A 112 11.82 41.29 4.64
CA VAL A 112 13.11 40.94 4.05
C VAL A 112 12.96 39.64 3.28
N PRO A 113 13.61 39.52 2.10
CA PRO A 113 13.62 38.26 1.36
C PRO A 113 14.11 37.10 2.20
N THR A 114 13.48 35.93 2.05
CA THR A 114 13.85 34.69 2.72
C THR A 114 14.15 33.57 1.72
N CYS A 115 15.11 32.74 2.03
CA CYS A 115 15.48 31.61 1.18
C CYS A 115 14.49 30.46 1.33
N HIS A 116 14.08 29.85 0.21
CA HIS A 116 13.23 28.67 0.24
C HIS A 116 14.05 27.42 0.57
N ILE A 117 13.75 26.80 1.69
CA ILE A 117 14.53 25.66 2.24
C ILE A 117 14.64 24.46 1.30
N TRP A 118 13.67 24.21 0.45
CA TRP A 118 13.72 23.10 -0.51
C TRP A 118 14.81 23.27 -1.56
N PHE A 119 15.08 24.52 -2.01
CA PHE A 119 16.13 24.79 -2.99
C PHE A 119 17.51 24.92 -2.36
N PHE A 120 17.54 25.16 -1.06
CA PHE A 120 18.76 25.33 -0.28
C PHE A 120 19.27 24.01 0.33
N LYS A 121 18.46 23.34 1.18
CA LYS A 121 18.87 22.15 1.97
C LYS A 121 18.69 20.81 1.24
N CYS A 122 18.20 20.79 -0.01
CA CYS A 122 18.21 19.57 -0.82
C CYS A 122 19.65 19.18 -1.20
N MET A 123 19.94 17.89 -1.20
CA MET A 123 21.24 17.37 -1.66
C MET A 123 21.10 16.80 -3.09
N PRO A 124 21.75 17.40 -4.10
CA PRO A 124 22.54 18.62 -4.06
C PRO A 124 21.71 19.90 -3.98
N SER A 125 22.25 20.94 -3.31
CA SER A 125 21.60 22.26 -3.22
C SER A 125 21.42 22.88 -4.62
N ARG A 126 20.18 23.26 -4.95
CA ARG A 126 19.89 23.88 -6.24
C ARG A 126 20.52 25.27 -6.37
N ILE A 127 20.37 26.09 -5.32
CA ILE A 127 21.00 27.42 -5.25
C ILE A 127 22.52 27.28 -5.27
N GLY A 128 23.06 26.35 -4.50
CA GLY A 128 24.51 26.09 -4.50
C GLY A 128 25.07 25.64 -5.86
N LEU A 129 24.29 24.87 -6.66
CA LEU A 129 24.69 24.49 -8.01
C LEU A 129 24.66 25.67 -8.98
N VAL A 130 23.71 26.61 -8.87
CA VAL A 130 23.65 27.80 -9.71
C VAL A 130 24.82 28.73 -9.43
N LEU A 131 25.07 29.06 -8.15
CA LEU A 131 26.11 30.00 -7.73
C LEU A 131 27.52 29.38 -7.59
N ASP A 132 27.67 28.07 -7.76
CA ASP A 132 28.89 27.28 -7.50
C ASP A 132 29.43 27.43 -6.06
N VAL A 133 28.51 27.54 -5.10
CA VAL A 133 28.83 27.66 -3.67
C VAL A 133 28.47 26.34 -2.98
N THR A 134 29.32 25.88 -2.04
CA THR A 134 29.01 24.69 -1.25
C THR A 134 27.79 24.91 -0.35
N ALA A 135 27.03 23.84 -0.06
CA ALA A 135 25.85 23.96 0.79
C ALA A 135 26.17 24.50 2.20
N ARG A 136 27.34 24.14 2.76
CA ARG A 136 27.80 24.64 4.06
C ARG A 136 28.09 26.13 4.03
N ASN A 137 28.76 26.61 3.00
CA ASN A 137 29.06 28.01 2.82
C ASN A 137 27.79 28.84 2.63
N LEU A 138 26.87 28.33 1.80
CA LEU A 138 25.58 28.96 1.57
C LEU A 138 24.75 29.04 2.87
N GLU A 139 24.85 28.05 3.74
CA GLU A 139 24.20 28.04 5.05
C GLU A 139 24.68 29.20 5.94
N ARG A 140 25.99 29.41 6.01
CA ARG A 140 26.60 30.51 6.80
C ARG A 140 26.10 31.89 6.31
N VAL A 141 25.96 32.07 4.99
CA VAL A 141 25.42 33.31 4.43
C VAL A 141 23.94 33.51 4.78
N ILE A 142 23.10 32.48 4.54
CA ILE A 142 21.64 32.59 4.73
C ILE A 142 21.27 32.87 6.19
N TYR A 143 22.01 32.26 7.16
CA TYR A 143 21.74 32.44 8.58
C TYR A 143 22.55 33.58 9.21
N TYR A 144 23.08 34.50 8.37
CA TYR A 144 23.72 35.74 8.82
C TYR A 144 25.02 35.56 9.64
N GLU A 145 25.81 34.52 9.32
CA GLU A 145 27.12 34.29 9.90
C GLU A 145 28.22 34.97 9.07
N ASP A 146 28.19 34.87 7.73
CA ASP A 146 29.20 35.40 6.82
C ASP A 146 28.58 36.32 5.76
N TYR A 147 29.45 37.17 5.18
CA TYR A 147 29.14 38.01 4.05
C TYR A 147 29.42 37.27 2.74
N LEU A 148 28.59 37.49 1.73
CA LEU A 148 28.79 37.04 0.35
C LEU A 148 29.17 38.23 -0.53
N VAL A 149 30.31 38.14 -1.20
CA VAL A 149 30.73 39.14 -2.22
C VAL A 149 29.90 38.99 -3.47
N ILE A 150 29.05 39.98 -3.77
CA ILE A 150 28.16 40.02 -4.91
C ILE A 150 28.89 40.61 -6.11
N ASP A 151 29.63 41.72 -5.86
CA ASP A 151 30.39 42.42 -6.85
C ASP A 151 31.78 42.74 -6.29
N PRO A 152 32.85 42.16 -6.86
CA PRO A 152 34.19 42.40 -6.40
C PRO A 152 34.72 43.80 -6.79
N GLY A 153 34.10 44.54 -7.73
CA GLY A 153 34.58 45.81 -8.23
C GLY A 153 36.05 45.72 -8.69
N ASN A 154 36.87 46.69 -8.30
CA ASN A 154 38.31 46.76 -8.64
C ASN A 154 39.19 46.11 -7.56
N THR A 155 38.64 45.21 -6.69
CA THR A 155 39.36 44.56 -5.60
C THR A 155 39.85 43.15 -6.00
N PRO A 156 40.84 42.57 -5.35
CA PRO A 156 41.31 41.19 -5.62
C PRO A 156 40.36 40.09 -5.14
N LEU A 157 39.19 40.46 -4.62
CA LEU A 157 38.17 39.54 -4.15
C LEU A 157 37.54 38.81 -5.35
N LYS A 158 37.07 37.58 -5.11
CA LYS A 158 36.37 36.81 -6.13
C LYS A 158 34.85 36.91 -5.96
N GLN A 159 34.11 36.90 -7.06
CA GLN A 159 32.66 36.81 -7.01
C GLN A 159 32.21 35.54 -6.29
N ASN A 160 31.18 35.63 -5.46
CA ASN A 160 30.66 34.59 -4.58
C ASN A 160 31.67 34.10 -3.51
N GLN A 161 32.71 34.86 -3.20
CA GLN A 161 33.61 34.60 -2.09
C GLN A 161 32.89 34.91 -0.76
N LEU A 162 33.14 34.11 0.27
CA LEU A 162 32.66 34.40 1.62
C LEU A 162 33.74 35.18 2.40
N LEU A 163 33.26 36.12 3.18
CA LEU A 163 34.06 36.89 4.10
C LEU A 163 33.42 36.78 5.49
N ASN A 164 34.22 36.48 6.50
CA ASN A 164 33.78 36.58 7.89
C ASN A 164 33.72 38.07 8.34
N GLU A 165 33.18 38.34 9.51
CA GLU A 165 33.02 39.72 10.02
C GLU A 165 34.36 40.49 10.10
N HIS A 166 35.45 39.79 10.47
CA HIS A 166 36.78 40.39 10.57
C HIS A 166 37.35 40.70 9.16
N GLU A 167 37.33 39.73 8.28
CA GLU A 167 37.79 39.88 6.90
C GLU A 167 37.00 40.96 6.13
N TYR A 168 35.70 41.07 6.42
CA TYR A 168 34.86 42.14 5.83
C TYR A 168 35.26 43.53 6.29
N ARG A 169 35.55 43.70 7.59
CA ARG A 169 36.03 45.00 8.14
C ARG A 169 37.40 45.34 7.58
N GLU A 170 38.33 44.41 7.59
CA GLU A 170 39.68 44.57 7.04
C GLU A 170 39.63 44.94 5.54
N ALA A 171 38.81 44.22 4.73
CA ALA A 171 38.63 44.54 3.34
C ALA A 171 38.00 45.93 3.10
N ARG A 172 37.11 46.36 4.00
CA ARG A 172 36.47 47.70 3.93
C ARG A 172 37.42 48.81 4.31
N GLU A 173 38.33 48.55 5.26
CA GLU A 173 39.39 49.50 5.65
C GLU A 173 40.46 49.61 4.55
N THR A 174 40.81 48.49 3.93
CA THR A 174 41.89 48.42 2.94
C THR A 174 41.47 49.00 1.58
N TYR A 175 40.26 48.64 1.11
CA TYR A 175 39.84 49.01 -0.27
C TYR A 175 38.80 50.14 -0.31
N GLY A 176 38.21 50.51 0.82
CA GLY A 176 37.15 51.49 0.93
C GLY A 176 35.74 50.90 0.94
N ALA A 177 34.79 51.65 1.49
CA ALA A 177 33.41 51.16 1.73
C ALA A 177 32.62 50.89 0.42
N ASP A 178 32.92 51.58 -0.65
CA ASP A 178 32.20 51.51 -1.91
C ASP A 178 32.95 50.77 -3.03
N ALA A 179 34.14 50.24 -2.73
CA ALA A 179 34.97 49.54 -3.71
C ALA A 179 34.44 48.13 -4.10
N PHE A 180 33.64 47.53 -3.23
CA PHE A 180 33.02 46.23 -3.48
C PHE A 180 31.66 46.11 -2.79
N LEU A 181 30.80 45.23 -3.31
CA LEU A 181 29.49 45.02 -2.75
C LEU A 181 29.44 43.63 -2.09
N ALA A 182 29.32 43.55 -0.74
CA ALA A 182 29.08 42.33 -0.03
C ALA A 182 27.91 42.51 0.95
N LYS A 183 27.04 41.52 1.01
CA LYS A 183 25.86 41.50 1.88
C LYS A 183 25.72 40.17 2.58
N MET A 184 24.85 40.10 3.59
CA MET A 184 24.48 38.89 4.32
C MET A 184 23.05 38.47 4.00
N GLY A 185 22.77 37.18 4.28
CA GLY A 185 21.40 36.67 4.26
C GLY A 185 20.86 36.36 2.85
N ALA A 186 19.56 36.09 2.81
CA ALA A 186 18.88 35.76 1.57
C ALA A 186 18.85 36.93 0.55
N GLU A 187 19.00 38.17 1.01
CA GLU A 187 19.16 39.34 0.13
C GLU A 187 20.39 39.23 -0.76
N ALA A 188 21.54 38.87 -0.15
CA ALA A 188 22.79 38.67 -0.88
C ALA A 188 22.66 37.57 -1.93
N VAL A 189 22.06 36.45 -1.54
CA VAL A 189 21.83 35.31 -2.43
C VAL A 189 20.88 35.67 -3.57
N ARG A 190 19.83 36.47 -3.31
CA ARG A 190 18.91 36.95 -4.34
C ARG A 190 19.60 37.82 -5.38
N GLU A 191 20.39 38.80 -4.94
CA GLU A 191 21.13 39.71 -5.84
C GLU A 191 22.18 38.92 -6.65
N ALA A 192 22.86 37.94 -6.03
CA ALA A 192 23.80 37.07 -6.74
C ALA A 192 23.08 36.22 -7.81
N LEU A 193 21.90 35.67 -7.51
CA LEU A 193 21.09 34.89 -8.45
C LEU A 193 20.51 35.75 -9.58
N ALA A 194 20.15 37.01 -9.30
CA ALA A 194 19.63 37.93 -10.32
C ALA A 194 20.67 38.31 -11.39
N ARG A 195 21.98 38.30 -11.01
CA ARG A 195 23.10 38.56 -11.92
C ARG A 195 23.51 37.37 -12.79
N VAL A 196 22.96 36.18 -12.57
CA VAL A 196 23.31 34.96 -13.34
C VAL A 196 22.64 35.01 -14.70
N ASP A 197 23.44 35.12 -15.75
CA ASP A 197 22.99 34.92 -17.13
C ASP A 197 22.97 33.43 -17.46
N LEU A 198 21.77 32.88 -17.65
CA LEU A 198 21.60 31.44 -17.88
C LEU A 198 22.23 30.98 -19.20
N ALA A 199 22.13 31.75 -20.27
CA ALA A 199 22.64 31.37 -21.58
C ALA A 199 24.17 31.34 -21.59
N LYS A 200 24.82 32.44 -21.18
CA LYS A 200 26.28 32.50 -21.07
C LYS A 200 26.84 31.47 -20.11
N GLY A 201 26.14 31.25 -18.99
CA GLY A 201 26.54 30.25 -17.99
C GLY A 201 26.50 28.81 -18.54
N ILE A 202 25.55 28.46 -19.38
CA ILE A 202 25.46 27.15 -20.03
C ILE A 202 26.64 26.96 -20.99
N ASP A 203 26.92 27.95 -21.85
CA ASP A 203 27.99 27.89 -22.83
C ASP A 203 29.37 27.73 -22.16
N GLN A 204 29.65 28.54 -21.13
CA GLN A 204 30.87 28.45 -20.35
C GLN A 204 31.07 27.09 -19.68
N LEU A 205 30.01 26.52 -19.12
CA LEU A 205 30.06 25.20 -18.47
C LEU A 205 30.22 24.08 -19.49
N GLN A 206 29.68 24.21 -20.71
CA GLN A 206 29.88 23.26 -21.80
C GLN A 206 31.32 23.25 -22.26
N GLN A 207 31.93 24.45 -22.45
CA GLN A 207 33.36 24.58 -22.78
C GLN A 207 34.24 23.96 -21.68
N ALA A 208 34.02 24.31 -20.41
CA ALA A 208 34.73 23.73 -19.29
C ALA A 208 34.58 22.20 -19.17
N MET A 209 33.44 21.64 -19.60
CA MET A 209 33.19 20.19 -19.62
C MET A 209 34.00 19.49 -20.73
N THR A 210 34.26 20.14 -21.88
CA THR A 210 35.08 19.60 -22.96
C THR A 210 36.57 19.63 -22.60
N GLU A 211 37.03 20.67 -21.91
CA GLU A 211 38.44 20.84 -21.52
C GLU A 211 38.85 19.90 -20.35
N THR A 212 37.92 19.55 -19.48
CA THR A 212 38.21 18.80 -18.26
C THR A 212 38.32 17.30 -18.52
N LYS A 213 39.44 16.68 -18.14
CA LYS A 213 39.69 15.22 -18.21
C LYS A 213 39.13 14.46 -16.99
N SER A 214 38.85 15.11 -15.84
CA SER A 214 38.38 14.47 -14.61
C SER A 214 36.93 14.05 -14.70
N LYS A 215 36.65 12.75 -14.56
CA LYS A 215 35.29 12.16 -14.58
C LYS A 215 34.38 12.75 -13.46
N GLN A 216 34.91 13.07 -12.29
CA GLN A 216 34.16 13.64 -11.19
C GLN A 216 33.73 15.08 -11.49
N ILE A 217 34.64 15.91 -12.00
CA ILE A 217 34.34 17.31 -12.35
C ILE A 217 33.33 17.33 -13.49
N ARG A 218 33.50 16.52 -14.52
CA ARG A 218 32.52 16.39 -15.64
C ARG A 218 31.11 16.03 -15.12
N LYS A 219 31.00 15.11 -14.15
CA LYS A 219 29.72 14.75 -13.53
C LYS A 219 29.10 15.93 -12.75
N LYS A 220 29.91 16.77 -12.08
CA LYS A 220 29.44 17.98 -11.39
C LYS A 220 28.95 19.03 -12.39
N LEU A 221 29.73 19.29 -13.45
CA LEU A 221 29.39 20.25 -14.51
C LEU A 221 28.10 19.82 -15.25
N ALA A 222 27.96 18.54 -15.60
CA ALA A 222 26.76 18.02 -16.25
C ALA A 222 25.49 18.24 -15.41
N LYS A 223 25.57 18.08 -14.06
CA LYS A 223 24.44 18.38 -13.16
C LYS A 223 24.08 19.87 -13.15
N ARG A 224 25.10 20.76 -13.21
CA ARG A 224 24.87 22.21 -13.28
C ARG A 224 24.22 22.60 -14.60
N ILE A 225 24.75 22.12 -15.72
CA ILE A 225 24.19 22.37 -17.07
C ILE A 225 22.74 21.94 -17.12
N LYS A 226 22.43 20.71 -16.67
CA LYS A 226 21.04 20.19 -16.63
C LYS A 226 20.09 21.08 -15.83
N LEU A 227 20.56 21.64 -14.71
CA LEU A 227 19.75 22.54 -13.88
C LEU A 227 19.50 23.87 -14.60
N LEU A 228 20.55 24.50 -15.16
CA LEU A 228 20.44 25.80 -15.87
C LEU A 228 19.56 25.68 -17.12
N GLN A 229 19.72 24.60 -17.90
CA GLN A 229 18.85 24.31 -19.03
C GLN A 229 17.39 24.11 -18.60
N GLY A 230 17.14 23.42 -17.48
CA GLY A 230 15.80 23.26 -16.91
C GLY A 230 15.17 24.60 -16.54
N LEU A 231 15.92 25.53 -15.95
CA LEU A 231 15.45 26.87 -15.64
C LEU A 231 15.19 27.70 -16.91
N GLN A 232 16.01 27.56 -17.92
CA GLN A 232 15.85 28.24 -19.21
C GLN A 232 14.60 27.76 -19.95
N ILE A 233 14.41 26.44 -20.06
CA ILE A 233 13.25 25.81 -20.72
C ILE A 233 11.94 26.20 -20.02
N SER A 234 11.93 26.16 -18.68
CA SER A 234 10.75 26.53 -17.89
C SER A 234 10.51 28.04 -17.81
N LYS A 235 11.37 28.87 -18.41
CA LYS A 235 11.35 30.34 -18.33
C LYS A 235 11.33 30.85 -16.87
N SER A 236 11.92 30.06 -15.95
CA SER A 236 11.98 30.42 -14.52
C SER A 236 13.26 31.17 -14.20
N ARG A 237 13.14 32.31 -13.50
CA ARG A 237 14.30 33.07 -13.06
C ARG A 237 14.89 32.46 -11.78
N PRO A 238 16.21 32.31 -11.68
CA PRO A 238 16.85 31.75 -10.49
C PRO A 238 16.53 32.51 -9.18
N GLU A 239 16.33 33.83 -9.25
CA GLU A 239 15.98 34.69 -8.12
C GLU A 239 14.64 34.33 -7.44
N TRP A 240 13.71 33.63 -8.18
CA TRP A 240 12.43 33.17 -7.61
C TRP A 240 12.59 32.06 -6.56
N MET A 241 13.76 31.47 -6.43
CA MET A 241 14.08 30.55 -5.32
C MET A 241 14.19 31.27 -3.97
N ILE A 242 14.23 32.62 -3.99
CA ILE A 242 14.22 33.49 -2.81
C ILE A 242 12.84 34.16 -2.73
N LEU A 243 12.15 33.93 -1.63
CA LEU A 243 10.80 34.40 -1.41
C LEU A 243 10.78 35.85 -0.92
N THR A 244 10.06 36.71 -1.61
CA THR A 244 9.70 38.06 -1.17
C THR A 244 8.27 38.14 -0.71
N VAL A 245 7.42 37.29 -1.28
CA VAL A 245 6.00 37.15 -0.97
C VAL A 245 5.72 35.69 -0.62
N LEU A 246 5.08 35.46 0.50
CA LEU A 246 4.73 34.12 0.98
C LEU A 246 3.25 33.83 0.68
N PRO A 247 2.90 32.77 -0.03
CA PRO A 247 1.51 32.39 -0.24
C PRO A 247 0.89 31.83 1.03
N VAL A 248 -0.36 32.19 1.29
CA VAL A 248 -1.18 31.62 2.38
C VAL A 248 -2.25 30.74 1.77
N ILE A 249 -2.22 29.47 2.11
CA ILE A 249 -3.18 28.50 1.58
C ILE A 249 -4.59 28.78 2.12
N PRO A 250 -5.64 28.36 1.39
CA PRO A 250 -7.03 28.58 1.78
C PRO A 250 -7.37 28.04 3.18
N PRO A 251 -8.28 28.68 3.93
CA PRO A 251 -8.62 28.30 5.31
C PRO A 251 -9.13 26.86 5.44
N ASP A 252 -9.91 26.38 4.48
CA ASP A 252 -10.49 25.04 4.52
C ASP A 252 -9.43 23.91 4.36
N LEU A 253 -8.24 24.25 3.82
CA LEU A 253 -7.11 23.32 3.76
C LEU A 253 -6.29 23.29 5.07
N ARG A 254 -6.54 24.23 5.99
CA ARG A 254 -5.96 24.32 7.35
C ARG A 254 -7.04 24.66 8.39
N PRO A 255 -8.04 23.75 8.53
CA PRO A 255 -9.27 24.07 9.25
C PRO A 255 -9.04 24.33 10.73
N LEU A 256 -9.95 25.10 11.32
CA LEU A 256 -10.11 25.33 12.75
C LEU A 256 -11.53 24.91 13.10
N VAL A 257 -11.63 23.81 13.88
CA VAL A 257 -12.91 23.17 14.18
C VAL A 257 -13.22 23.31 15.68
N PRO A 258 -14.41 23.84 16.03
CA PRO A 258 -14.83 23.86 17.42
C PRO A 258 -15.13 22.45 17.94
N LEU A 259 -14.63 22.16 19.13
CA LEU A 259 -14.91 20.94 19.87
C LEU A 259 -15.89 21.24 21.02
N GLU A 260 -16.49 20.20 21.58
CA GLU A 260 -17.31 20.31 22.78
C GLU A 260 -16.47 20.90 23.94
N GLY A 261 -17.09 21.78 24.74
CA GLY A 261 -16.42 22.47 25.85
C GLY A 261 -15.62 23.73 25.45
N GLY A 262 -15.93 24.37 24.30
CA GLY A 262 -15.35 25.67 23.90
C GLY A 262 -13.89 25.61 23.45
N ARG A 263 -13.32 24.40 23.26
CA ARG A 263 -11.97 24.19 22.74
C ARG A 263 -11.98 24.13 21.22
N PHE A 264 -10.88 24.43 20.59
CA PHE A 264 -10.71 24.36 19.14
C PHE A 264 -9.61 23.36 18.76
N ALA A 265 -9.90 22.52 17.80
CA ALA A 265 -8.89 21.77 17.08
C ALA A 265 -8.42 22.59 15.89
N THR A 266 -7.13 22.83 15.79
CA THR A 266 -6.53 23.61 14.70
C THR A 266 -5.45 22.81 13.98
N SER A 267 -5.29 23.09 12.69
CA SER A 267 -4.15 22.58 11.93
C SER A 267 -2.85 23.23 12.42
N ASP A 268 -1.79 22.44 12.53
CA ASP A 268 -0.46 22.91 12.92
C ASP A 268 0.07 24.04 12.01
N LEU A 269 -0.38 24.10 10.75
CA LEU A 269 -0.04 25.17 9.80
C LEU A 269 -0.47 26.56 10.28
N ASN A 270 -1.59 26.66 11.00
CA ASN A 270 -2.04 27.94 11.52
C ASN A 270 -1.04 28.52 12.54
N ASP A 271 -0.47 27.68 13.41
CA ASP A 271 0.55 28.12 14.36
C ASP A 271 1.85 28.51 13.66
N LEU A 272 2.24 27.77 12.63
CA LEU A 272 3.43 28.12 11.84
C LEU A 272 3.25 29.44 11.08
N TYR A 273 2.10 29.68 10.45
CA TYR A 273 1.78 30.97 9.83
C TYR A 273 1.74 32.12 10.86
N ARG A 274 1.15 31.91 12.04
CA ARG A 274 1.14 32.90 13.11
C ARG A 274 2.56 33.29 13.53
N ARG A 275 3.47 32.33 13.67
CA ARG A 275 4.88 32.60 13.98
C ARG A 275 5.56 33.44 12.91
N VAL A 276 5.34 33.13 11.63
CA VAL A 276 5.87 33.91 10.50
C VAL A 276 5.35 35.35 10.55
N ILE A 277 4.02 35.55 10.70
CA ILE A 277 3.43 36.88 10.74
C ILE A 277 3.94 37.69 11.94
N ASN A 278 4.01 37.08 13.12
CA ASN A 278 4.53 37.76 14.32
C ASN A 278 5.99 38.22 14.14
N ARG A 279 6.86 37.33 13.62
CA ARG A 279 8.27 37.68 13.35
C ARG A 279 8.39 38.76 12.27
N ASN A 280 7.58 38.64 11.21
CA ASN A 280 7.57 39.62 10.13
C ASN A 280 7.12 41.02 10.60
N ASN A 281 6.03 41.09 11.41
CA ASN A 281 5.52 42.34 11.94
C ASN A 281 6.53 42.98 12.93
N ARG A 282 7.13 42.14 13.80
CA ARG A 282 8.18 42.61 14.71
C ARG A 282 9.39 43.19 13.96
N LEU A 283 9.84 42.48 12.91
CA LEU A 283 10.94 42.98 12.07
C LEU A 283 10.57 44.29 11.36
N LYS A 284 9.35 44.43 10.83
CA LYS A 284 8.85 45.71 10.22
C LYS A 284 8.95 46.85 11.21
N THR A 285 8.52 46.64 12.46
CA THR A 285 8.59 47.63 13.53
C THR A 285 10.03 47.98 13.87
N LEU A 286 10.94 47.02 14.02
CA LEU A 286 12.35 47.27 14.33
C LEU A 286 13.09 48.03 13.22
N LEU A 287 12.75 47.72 11.96
CA LEU A 287 13.29 48.50 10.80
C LEU A 287 12.81 49.94 10.81
N GLN A 288 11.54 50.19 11.16
CA GLN A 288 11.00 51.57 11.28
C GLN A 288 11.65 52.34 12.43
N LEU A 289 11.91 51.68 13.54
CA LEU A 289 12.57 52.25 14.72
C LEU A 289 14.10 52.47 14.58
N LYS A 290 14.69 52.03 13.44
CA LYS A 290 16.14 52.06 13.17
C LYS A 290 16.98 51.52 14.34
N THR A 291 16.60 50.35 14.87
CA THR A 291 17.30 49.70 15.97
C THR A 291 18.70 49.23 15.55
N PRO A 292 19.62 48.92 16.50
CA PRO A 292 20.98 48.46 16.20
C PRO A 292 20.99 47.25 15.25
N GLU A 293 21.94 47.22 14.33
CA GLU A 293 22.04 46.22 13.26
C GLU A 293 22.11 44.77 13.76
N VAL A 294 22.77 44.57 14.93
CA VAL A 294 22.86 43.23 15.56
C VAL A 294 21.47 42.66 15.87
N ILE A 295 20.55 43.49 16.38
CA ILE A 295 19.19 43.07 16.70
C ILE A 295 18.43 42.79 15.43
N ILE A 296 18.56 43.62 14.40
CA ILE A 296 17.93 43.43 13.09
C ILE A 296 18.41 42.14 12.43
N ARG A 297 19.72 41.85 12.47
CA ARG A 297 20.29 40.59 11.95
C ARG A 297 19.68 39.36 12.62
N ASN A 298 19.57 39.39 13.95
CA ASN A 298 19.00 38.29 14.70
C ASN A 298 17.51 38.08 14.39
N GLU A 299 16.72 39.15 14.27
CA GLU A 299 15.29 39.01 13.87
C GLU A 299 15.14 38.58 12.41
N LYS A 300 16.00 38.99 11.48
CA LYS A 300 16.05 38.49 10.11
C LYS A 300 16.34 36.99 10.11
N ARG A 301 17.29 36.53 10.91
CA ARG A 301 17.58 35.08 11.07
C ARG A 301 16.38 34.30 11.62
N MET A 302 15.72 34.83 12.65
CA MET A 302 14.54 34.22 13.26
C MET A 302 13.33 34.18 12.28
N LEU A 303 13.19 35.17 11.40
CA LEU A 303 12.19 35.16 10.33
C LEU A 303 12.52 34.05 9.32
N GLN A 304 13.78 33.92 8.91
CA GLN A 304 14.23 32.83 8.02
C GLN A 304 13.91 31.46 8.64
N GLU A 305 14.23 31.26 9.92
CA GLU A 305 13.93 30.00 10.64
C GLU A 305 12.43 29.73 10.74
N ALA A 306 11.60 30.76 10.93
CA ALA A 306 10.13 30.60 10.95
C ALA A 306 9.57 30.19 9.60
N VAL A 307 10.09 30.74 8.50
CA VAL A 307 9.70 30.36 7.14
C VAL A 307 10.18 28.93 6.82
N ASP A 308 11.40 28.59 7.24
CA ASP A 308 11.93 27.23 7.07
C ASP A 308 11.07 26.18 7.80
N ALA A 309 10.64 26.49 9.03
CA ALA A 309 9.75 25.60 9.79
C ALA A 309 8.36 25.45 9.11
N LEU A 310 7.84 26.50 8.47
CA LEU A 310 6.58 26.40 7.73
C LEU A 310 6.68 25.42 6.55
N PHE A 311 7.78 25.48 5.80
CA PHE A 311 7.97 24.61 4.63
C PHE A 311 8.44 23.20 4.99
N ASP A 312 9.41 23.05 5.89
CA ASP A 312 9.97 21.73 6.26
C ASP A 312 10.53 21.77 7.69
N ASN A 313 9.66 21.56 8.67
CA ASN A 313 10.00 21.65 10.09
C ASN A 313 11.00 20.56 10.50
N GLY A 314 12.08 20.94 11.17
CA GLY A 314 13.15 20.05 11.62
C GLY A 314 14.23 19.75 10.58
N ARG A 315 14.20 20.41 9.41
CA ARG A 315 15.26 20.28 8.41
C ARG A 315 16.50 21.11 8.75
N HIS A 316 16.33 22.19 9.48
CA HIS A 316 17.39 23.02 10.03
C HIS A 316 17.18 23.20 11.54
N GLY A 317 18.16 22.81 12.34
CA GLY A 317 18.10 22.94 13.79
C GLY A 317 17.06 22.03 14.47
N ARG A 318 16.66 22.40 15.68
CA ARG A 318 15.62 21.67 16.42
C ARG A 318 14.23 21.95 15.84
N PRO A 319 13.37 20.93 15.69
CA PRO A 319 12.03 21.17 15.18
C PRO A 319 11.22 22.05 16.13
N VAL A 320 10.39 22.90 15.53
CA VAL A 320 9.41 23.71 16.28
C VAL A 320 8.35 22.79 16.84
N THR A 321 8.12 22.86 18.15
CA THR A 321 7.16 22.03 18.87
C THR A 321 5.94 22.82 19.31
N GLY A 322 4.81 22.12 19.43
CA GLY A 322 3.57 22.62 20.00
C GLY A 322 3.37 22.13 21.44
N ALA A 323 2.13 22.13 21.91
CA ALA A 323 1.76 21.60 23.20
C ALA A 323 2.15 20.11 23.34
N GLY A 324 2.66 19.70 24.51
CA GLY A 324 3.10 18.33 24.73
C GLY A 324 4.40 17.94 24.02
N ASN A 325 5.24 18.90 23.64
CA ASN A 325 6.55 18.71 22.99
C ASN A 325 6.50 17.95 21.65
N ARG A 326 5.31 17.88 21.02
CA ARG A 326 5.12 17.28 19.69
C ARG A 326 5.61 18.25 18.61
N SER A 327 6.40 17.76 17.64
CA SER A 327 6.78 18.56 16.47
C SER A 327 5.57 18.95 15.63
N LEU A 328 5.50 20.24 15.23
CA LEU A 328 4.42 20.72 14.37
C LEU A 328 4.60 20.22 12.94
N LYS A 329 3.48 19.84 12.33
CA LYS A 329 3.43 19.30 10.95
C LYS A 329 3.53 20.44 9.93
N SER A 330 4.59 20.43 9.13
CA SER A 330 4.87 21.44 8.09
C SER A 330 4.15 21.16 6.75
N LEU A 331 4.26 22.08 5.79
CA LEU A 331 3.75 21.89 4.43
C LEU A 331 4.37 20.65 3.75
N SER A 332 5.67 20.40 3.93
CA SER A 332 6.34 19.19 3.43
C SER A 332 5.74 17.92 4.04
N ASP A 333 5.44 17.92 5.33
CA ASP A 333 4.88 16.77 6.02
C ASP A 333 3.43 16.48 5.60
N MET A 334 2.73 17.50 5.11
CA MET A 334 1.41 17.31 4.51
C MET A 334 1.45 16.58 3.16
N LEU A 335 2.59 16.57 2.48
CA LEU A 335 2.80 15.89 1.19
C LEU A 335 3.49 14.54 1.36
N LYS A 336 4.44 14.44 2.30
CA LYS A 336 5.31 13.27 2.53
C LYS A 336 4.67 12.23 3.45
N GLY A 337 5.20 10.99 3.37
CA GLY A 337 4.91 9.90 4.31
C GLY A 337 3.53 9.27 4.18
N LYS A 338 3.18 8.41 5.13
CA LYS A 338 1.90 7.65 5.15
C LYS A 338 0.67 8.56 5.31
N GLY A 339 0.77 9.61 6.10
CA GLY A 339 -0.30 10.60 6.35
C GLY A 339 -0.25 11.80 5.41
N GLY A 340 0.60 11.77 4.39
CA GLY A 340 0.72 12.83 3.40
C GLY A 340 -0.32 12.72 2.29
N ARG A 341 -0.54 13.83 1.59
CA ARG A 341 -1.58 13.97 0.56
C ARG A 341 -1.43 12.94 -0.56
N PHE A 342 -0.20 12.66 -1.00
CA PHE A 342 0.04 11.69 -2.07
C PHE A 342 -0.42 10.30 -1.69
N ARG A 343 0.02 9.75 -0.54
CA ARG A 343 -0.29 8.38 -0.14
C ARG A 343 -1.68 8.21 0.45
N GLN A 344 -2.20 9.23 1.16
CA GLN A 344 -3.47 9.12 1.88
C GLN A 344 -4.69 9.50 1.04
N ASN A 345 -4.55 10.45 0.08
CA ASN A 345 -5.69 11.03 -0.62
C ASN A 345 -5.64 10.93 -2.14
N LEU A 346 -4.44 10.73 -2.75
CA LEU A 346 -4.28 10.66 -4.21
C LEU A 346 -4.05 9.25 -4.72
N LEU A 347 -3.09 8.51 -4.15
CA LEU A 347 -2.82 7.12 -4.55
C LEU A 347 -3.90 6.16 -4.04
N GLY A 348 -4.61 6.52 -2.99
CA GLY A 348 -5.73 5.77 -2.45
C GLY A 348 -6.64 6.67 -1.64
N LYS A 349 -7.94 6.40 -1.71
CA LYS A 349 -8.98 7.14 -0.97
C LYS A 349 -9.85 6.17 -0.21
N ARG A 350 -10.47 6.62 0.89
CA ARG A 350 -11.59 5.91 1.49
C ARG A 350 -12.78 6.00 0.55
N VAL A 351 -13.43 4.86 0.33
CA VAL A 351 -14.55 4.77 -0.62
C VAL A 351 -15.83 4.38 0.11
N ASP A 352 -16.95 4.91 -0.38
CA ASP A 352 -18.29 4.53 0.04
C ASP A 352 -18.65 3.15 -0.54
N TYR A 353 -19.78 2.61 -0.14
CA TYR A 353 -20.26 1.27 -0.53
C TYR A 353 -19.24 0.16 -0.23
N SER A 354 -18.61 0.28 0.92
CA SER A 354 -17.67 -0.69 1.45
C SER A 354 -17.96 -1.01 2.90
N GLY A 355 -17.73 -2.25 3.28
CA GLY A 355 -17.90 -2.74 4.63
C GLY A 355 -16.76 -3.66 5.03
N ARG A 356 -16.70 -4.05 6.28
CA ARG A 356 -15.67 -4.96 6.79
C ARG A 356 -16.29 -5.91 7.81
N SER A 357 -15.93 -7.19 7.72
CA SER A 357 -16.32 -8.20 8.73
C SER A 357 -15.29 -9.30 8.84
N VAL A 358 -15.43 -10.11 9.87
CA VAL A 358 -14.65 -11.33 10.08
C VAL A 358 -15.00 -12.35 9.01
N ILE A 359 -14.04 -13.16 8.60
CA ILE A 359 -14.23 -14.24 7.64
C ILE A 359 -14.33 -15.61 8.34
N VAL A 360 -15.14 -16.47 7.78
CA VAL A 360 -15.26 -17.87 8.16
C VAL A 360 -15.28 -18.75 6.90
N ILE A 361 -15.00 -20.01 7.08
CA ILE A 361 -15.04 -20.98 5.99
C ILE A 361 -16.48 -21.24 5.53
N GLY A 362 -16.68 -21.33 4.21
CA GLY A 362 -17.93 -21.75 3.57
C GLY A 362 -17.68 -22.98 2.70
N PRO A 363 -17.70 -24.20 3.27
CA PRO A 363 -17.44 -25.41 2.49
C PRO A 363 -18.51 -25.74 1.46
N GLU A 364 -19.73 -25.24 1.66
CA GLU A 364 -20.88 -25.40 0.75
C GLU A 364 -20.82 -24.48 -0.47
N LEU A 365 -20.03 -23.40 -0.42
CA LEU A 365 -19.94 -22.42 -1.51
C LEU A 365 -19.27 -23.01 -2.75
N LYS A 366 -19.69 -22.56 -3.93
CA LYS A 366 -18.96 -22.78 -5.17
C LYS A 366 -17.84 -21.74 -5.32
N LEU A 367 -16.86 -22.03 -6.19
CA LEU A 367 -15.66 -21.19 -6.35
C LEU A 367 -15.95 -19.72 -6.70
N HIS A 368 -17.05 -19.46 -7.42
CA HIS A 368 -17.47 -18.10 -7.78
C HIS A 368 -18.32 -17.40 -6.71
N GLN A 369 -18.68 -18.07 -5.61
CA GLN A 369 -19.61 -17.57 -4.62
C GLN A 369 -18.91 -17.13 -3.34
N CYS A 370 -19.52 -16.14 -2.66
CA CYS A 370 -19.19 -15.78 -1.28
C CYS A 370 -20.48 -15.63 -0.47
N GLY A 371 -20.44 -15.96 0.81
CA GLY A 371 -21.53 -15.72 1.74
C GLY A 371 -21.46 -14.32 2.32
N LEU A 372 -22.43 -13.46 2.00
CA LEU A 372 -22.50 -12.09 2.50
C LEU A 372 -23.61 -11.98 3.56
N PRO A 373 -23.33 -11.49 4.80
CA PRO A 373 -24.34 -11.25 5.80
C PRO A 373 -25.44 -10.31 5.32
N LYS A 374 -26.70 -10.69 5.49
CA LYS A 374 -27.87 -9.91 5.06
C LYS A 374 -27.87 -8.47 5.58
N LYS A 375 -27.47 -8.27 6.84
CA LYS A 375 -27.40 -6.92 7.45
C LYS A 375 -26.37 -6.03 6.74
N ILE A 376 -25.21 -6.57 6.37
CA ILE A 376 -24.18 -5.84 5.62
C ILE A 376 -24.66 -5.55 4.20
N ALA A 377 -25.26 -6.54 3.54
CA ALA A 377 -25.81 -6.38 2.21
C ALA A 377 -26.87 -5.28 2.15
N LEU A 378 -27.77 -5.21 3.15
CA LEU A 378 -28.82 -4.19 3.24
C LEU A 378 -28.26 -2.76 3.20
N VAL A 379 -27.16 -2.52 3.91
CA VAL A 379 -26.51 -1.20 3.97
C VAL A 379 -25.73 -0.92 2.68
N LEU A 380 -25.02 -1.90 2.15
CA LEU A 380 -24.19 -1.72 0.96
C LEU A 380 -25.04 -1.51 -0.31
N PHE A 381 -26.17 -2.21 -0.44
CA PHE A 381 -27.04 -2.14 -1.60
C PHE A 381 -28.20 -1.14 -1.43
N GLU A 382 -28.21 -0.29 -0.39
CA GLU A 382 -29.28 0.65 -0.12
C GLU A 382 -29.77 1.44 -1.36
N PRO A 383 -28.91 2.06 -2.19
CA PRO A 383 -29.39 2.81 -3.36
C PRO A 383 -30.10 1.94 -4.40
N PHE A 384 -29.61 0.73 -4.59
CA PHE A 384 -30.18 -0.22 -5.53
C PHE A 384 -31.54 -0.72 -5.06
N ILE A 385 -31.68 -0.98 -3.75
CA ILE A 385 -32.94 -1.34 -3.11
C ILE A 385 -33.96 -0.20 -3.25
N ILE A 386 -33.55 1.05 -2.95
CA ILE A 386 -34.42 2.23 -3.09
C ILE A 386 -34.90 2.37 -4.53
N ARG A 387 -34.01 2.20 -5.50
CA ARG A 387 -34.38 2.24 -6.92
C ARG A 387 -35.42 1.18 -7.23
N ARG A 388 -35.17 -0.08 -6.84
CA ARG A 388 -36.04 -1.20 -7.17
C ARG A 388 -37.41 -1.11 -6.49
N LEU A 389 -37.45 -0.69 -5.19
CA LEU A 389 -38.71 -0.42 -4.48
C LEU A 389 -39.57 0.67 -5.16
N LYS A 390 -38.94 1.68 -5.78
CA LYS A 390 -39.65 2.69 -6.57
C LYS A 390 -40.17 2.13 -7.90
N GLU A 391 -39.38 1.32 -8.59
CA GLU A 391 -39.76 0.67 -9.85
C GLU A 391 -40.95 -0.28 -9.66
N LEU A 392 -40.97 -1.00 -8.55
CA LEU A 392 -42.08 -1.90 -8.16
C LEU A 392 -43.30 -1.19 -7.58
N GLY A 393 -43.24 0.14 -7.36
CA GLY A 393 -44.36 0.92 -6.87
C GLY A 393 -44.64 0.83 -5.36
N TYR A 394 -43.81 0.13 -4.56
CA TYR A 394 -43.95 0.05 -3.10
C TYR A 394 -43.80 1.41 -2.40
N VAL A 395 -43.00 2.29 -3.00
CA VAL A 395 -42.72 3.64 -2.45
C VAL A 395 -42.59 4.68 -3.56
N HIS A 396 -43.05 5.91 -3.29
CA HIS A 396 -42.96 7.03 -4.21
C HIS A 396 -41.80 7.99 -3.88
N THR A 397 -41.39 8.07 -2.61
CA THR A 397 -40.33 8.99 -2.16
C THR A 397 -39.14 8.27 -1.55
N VAL A 398 -37.94 8.84 -1.71
CA VAL A 398 -36.71 8.30 -1.09
C VAL A 398 -36.83 8.24 0.44
N ARG A 399 -37.51 9.22 1.05
CA ARG A 399 -37.71 9.26 2.50
C ARG A 399 -38.58 8.09 3.00
N SER A 400 -39.63 7.73 2.24
CA SER A 400 -40.46 6.57 2.55
C SER A 400 -39.69 5.27 2.37
N ALA A 401 -38.89 5.15 1.30
CA ALA A 401 -38.04 4.00 1.07
C ALA A 401 -37.03 3.78 2.21
N LYS A 402 -36.34 4.83 2.66
CA LYS A 402 -35.42 4.75 3.82
C LYS A 402 -36.10 4.26 5.09
N LYS A 403 -37.29 4.78 5.40
CA LYS A 403 -38.07 4.30 6.55
C LYS A 403 -38.47 2.83 6.42
N MET A 404 -38.76 2.36 5.20
CA MET A 404 -39.10 0.96 4.94
C MET A 404 -37.88 0.06 5.14
N ILE A 405 -36.71 0.50 4.67
CA ILE A 405 -35.42 -0.20 4.88
C ILE A 405 -35.08 -0.26 6.38
N GLU A 406 -35.21 0.84 7.11
CA GLU A 406 -34.99 0.87 8.56
C GLU A 406 -35.90 -0.11 9.33
N ARG A 407 -37.13 -0.30 8.87
CA ARG A 407 -38.10 -1.26 9.46
C ARG A 407 -37.83 -2.71 9.02
N GLN A 408 -37.00 -2.96 8.04
CA GLN A 408 -36.63 -4.27 7.55
C GLN A 408 -37.85 -5.14 7.19
N THR A 409 -38.80 -4.58 6.43
CA THR A 409 -39.99 -5.29 6.01
C THR A 409 -39.67 -6.45 5.07
N LYS A 410 -40.62 -7.39 4.91
CA LYS A 410 -40.43 -8.59 4.08
C LYS A 410 -40.11 -8.23 2.64
N GLU A 411 -40.79 -7.25 2.08
CA GLU A 411 -40.59 -6.76 0.70
C GLU A 411 -39.16 -6.24 0.46
N VAL A 412 -38.53 -5.69 1.52
CA VAL A 412 -37.13 -5.21 1.44
C VAL A 412 -36.17 -6.40 1.30
N TRP A 413 -36.45 -7.51 1.98
CA TRP A 413 -35.62 -8.71 1.88
C TRP A 413 -35.78 -9.39 0.51
N ASP A 414 -37.00 -9.47 -0.01
CA ASP A 414 -37.25 -10.03 -1.33
C ASP A 414 -36.57 -9.20 -2.43
N VAL A 415 -36.67 -7.87 -2.33
CA VAL A 415 -35.98 -6.94 -3.24
C VAL A 415 -34.45 -7.02 -3.09
N LEU A 416 -33.93 -7.18 -1.86
CA LEU A 416 -32.49 -7.34 -1.66
C LEU A 416 -31.97 -8.60 -2.35
N GLU A 417 -32.68 -9.72 -2.24
CA GLU A 417 -32.31 -10.96 -2.92
C GLU A 417 -32.30 -10.79 -4.45
N GLU A 418 -33.32 -10.14 -5.01
CA GLU A 418 -33.38 -9.83 -6.45
C GLU A 418 -32.21 -8.96 -6.92
N VAL A 419 -31.87 -7.90 -6.15
CA VAL A 419 -30.81 -6.94 -6.50
C VAL A 419 -29.42 -7.54 -6.37
N THR A 420 -29.20 -8.42 -5.41
CA THR A 420 -27.90 -9.06 -5.20
C THR A 420 -27.61 -10.15 -6.22
N LYS A 421 -28.65 -10.77 -6.77
CA LYS A 421 -28.49 -11.83 -7.77
C LYS A 421 -27.86 -11.27 -9.06
N GLY A 422 -26.68 -11.78 -9.36
CA GLY A 422 -25.94 -11.33 -10.55
C GLY A 422 -25.22 -9.98 -10.37
N HIS A 423 -25.14 -9.41 -9.18
CA HIS A 423 -24.32 -8.22 -8.88
C HIS A 423 -23.06 -8.65 -8.15
N PRO A 424 -21.87 -8.66 -8.79
CA PRO A 424 -20.65 -9.13 -8.16
C PRO A 424 -20.21 -8.18 -7.04
N VAL A 425 -19.61 -8.73 -5.99
CA VAL A 425 -18.94 -7.98 -4.93
C VAL A 425 -17.46 -8.31 -4.93
N MET A 426 -16.63 -7.34 -4.55
CA MET A 426 -15.19 -7.54 -4.44
C MET A 426 -14.80 -7.72 -2.97
N LEU A 427 -14.03 -8.77 -2.68
CA LEU A 427 -13.44 -9.02 -1.37
C LEU A 427 -11.97 -8.68 -1.39
N ASN A 428 -11.50 -8.02 -0.34
CA ASN A 428 -10.10 -7.66 -0.16
C ASN A 428 -9.62 -8.01 1.25
N ARG A 429 -8.44 -8.63 1.35
CA ARG A 429 -7.73 -8.81 2.63
C ARG A 429 -6.50 -7.91 2.68
N ALA A 430 -6.34 -7.16 3.75
CA ALA A 430 -5.11 -6.42 4.05
C ALA A 430 -4.08 -7.33 4.73
N PRO A 431 -2.78 -7.26 4.38
CA PRO A 431 -2.18 -6.37 3.37
C PRO A 431 -2.40 -6.88 1.93
N THR A 432 -2.69 -5.97 1.00
CA THR A 432 -2.85 -6.30 -0.42
C THR A 432 -1.47 -6.39 -1.09
N LEU A 433 -0.88 -7.58 -1.11
CA LEU A 433 0.48 -7.80 -1.60
C LEU A 433 0.55 -7.97 -3.12
N HIS A 434 -0.49 -8.52 -3.73
CA HIS A 434 -0.58 -8.80 -5.16
C HIS A 434 -2.01 -8.67 -5.66
N ARG A 435 -2.21 -8.67 -6.98
CA ARG A 435 -3.54 -8.45 -7.57
C ARG A 435 -4.60 -9.46 -7.13
N LEU A 436 -4.21 -10.69 -6.78
CA LEU A 436 -5.13 -11.74 -6.34
C LEU A 436 -5.60 -11.58 -4.89
N SER A 437 -5.09 -10.60 -4.16
CA SER A 437 -5.63 -10.21 -2.85
C SER A 437 -6.92 -9.40 -2.95
N VAL A 438 -7.37 -9.09 -4.17
CA VAL A 438 -8.69 -8.52 -4.46
C VAL A 438 -9.34 -9.40 -5.54
N GLN A 439 -10.44 -10.08 -5.21
CA GLN A 439 -11.16 -10.92 -6.15
C GLN A 439 -12.65 -10.62 -6.07
N ALA A 440 -13.36 -10.86 -7.15
CA ALA A 440 -14.80 -10.72 -7.23
C ALA A 440 -15.51 -12.06 -7.02
N PHE A 441 -16.68 -11.98 -6.40
CA PHE A 441 -17.54 -13.12 -6.13
C PHE A 441 -19.01 -12.74 -6.36
N GLU A 442 -19.85 -13.72 -6.62
CA GLU A 442 -21.29 -13.56 -6.56
C GLU A 442 -21.75 -13.72 -5.11
N PRO A 443 -22.44 -12.72 -4.53
CA PRO A 443 -22.88 -12.79 -3.14
C PRO A 443 -24.08 -13.75 -2.98
N LEU A 444 -23.97 -14.65 -2.02
CA LEU A 444 -25.05 -15.43 -1.47
C LEU A 444 -25.43 -14.85 -0.10
N LEU A 445 -26.70 -14.49 0.07
CA LEU A 445 -27.15 -13.94 1.34
C LEU A 445 -27.20 -15.01 2.43
N ILE A 446 -26.54 -14.74 3.54
CA ILE A 446 -26.47 -15.66 4.68
C ILE A 446 -26.91 -14.99 5.96
N GLU A 447 -27.38 -15.80 6.90
CA GLU A 447 -27.60 -15.36 8.29
C GLU A 447 -26.27 -15.28 9.05
N GLY A 448 -26.23 -14.44 10.09
CA GLY A 448 -25.04 -14.20 10.88
C GLY A 448 -24.35 -12.89 10.54
N GLU A 449 -23.11 -12.72 11.00
CA GLU A 449 -22.36 -11.45 10.89
C GLU A 449 -21.01 -11.63 10.18
N ALA A 450 -20.56 -12.89 9.98
CA ALA A 450 -19.29 -13.20 9.34
C ALA A 450 -19.47 -13.49 7.85
N ILE A 451 -18.50 -13.05 7.06
CA ILE A 451 -18.44 -13.33 5.61
C ILE A 451 -17.93 -14.77 5.42
N ARG A 452 -18.64 -15.56 4.61
CA ARG A 452 -18.16 -16.90 4.22
C ARG A 452 -17.39 -16.85 2.92
N ILE A 453 -16.23 -17.51 2.90
CA ILE A 453 -15.39 -17.61 1.70
C ILE A 453 -15.10 -19.05 1.35
N HIS A 454 -14.87 -19.28 0.06
CA HIS A 454 -14.53 -20.61 -0.46
C HIS A 454 -13.14 -21.03 0.03
N PRO A 455 -12.95 -22.28 0.54
CA PRO A 455 -11.66 -22.69 1.11
C PRO A 455 -10.47 -22.59 0.16
N LEU A 456 -10.66 -22.85 -1.13
CA LEU A 456 -9.56 -22.84 -2.10
C LEU A 456 -9.00 -21.43 -2.40
N VAL A 457 -9.73 -20.36 -2.13
CA VAL A 457 -9.24 -18.99 -2.33
C VAL A 457 -8.38 -18.47 -1.17
N CYS A 458 -8.36 -19.15 -0.04
CA CYS A 458 -7.57 -18.75 1.13
C CYS A 458 -6.08 -18.60 0.82
N THR A 459 -5.53 -19.47 -0.03
CA THR A 459 -4.13 -19.38 -0.45
C THR A 459 -3.82 -18.10 -1.21
N ALA A 460 -4.72 -17.65 -2.10
CA ALA A 460 -4.58 -16.42 -2.88
C ALA A 460 -4.63 -15.19 -1.99
N TYR A 461 -5.47 -15.18 -0.95
CA TYR A 461 -5.57 -14.11 0.03
C TYR A 461 -4.51 -14.19 1.13
N ASN A 462 -3.81 -15.31 1.26
CA ASN A 462 -3.01 -15.65 2.43
C ASN A 462 -3.82 -15.47 3.73
N ALA A 463 -5.08 -15.97 3.71
CA ALA A 463 -6.06 -15.81 4.79
C ALA A 463 -6.17 -17.08 5.60
N ASP A 464 -6.37 -16.92 6.90
CA ASP A 464 -6.74 -17.97 7.82
C ASP A 464 -7.98 -17.54 8.64
N PHE A 465 -8.54 -18.44 9.41
CA PHE A 465 -9.80 -18.22 10.14
C PHE A 465 -9.58 -18.03 11.63
N ASP A 466 -8.46 -17.42 12.01
CA ASP A 466 -8.08 -17.13 13.41
C ASP A 466 -8.62 -15.77 13.91
N GLY A 467 -9.48 -15.11 13.14
CA GLY A 467 -10.03 -13.79 13.41
C GLY A 467 -9.73 -12.76 12.31
N ASP A 468 -9.21 -13.22 11.19
CA ASP A 468 -8.99 -12.38 10.02
C ASP A 468 -10.26 -11.70 9.55
N GLN A 469 -10.12 -10.47 9.04
CA GLN A 469 -11.20 -9.68 8.49
C GLN A 469 -10.94 -9.37 7.01
N MET A 470 -12.01 -9.30 6.24
CA MET A 470 -11.98 -8.82 4.85
C MET A 470 -12.89 -7.63 4.64
N ALA A 471 -12.47 -6.74 3.74
CA ALA A 471 -13.30 -5.66 3.25
C ALA A 471 -14.12 -6.13 2.05
N VAL A 472 -15.38 -5.67 2.00
CA VAL A 472 -16.30 -5.88 0.88
C VAL A 472 -16.50 -4.56 0.17
N HIS A 473 -16.46 -4.58 -1.17
CA HIS A 473 -16.72 -3.42 -2.01
C HIS A 473 -17.76 -3.77 -3.07
N VAL A 474 -18.69 -2.84 -3.32
CA VAL A 474 -19.73 -3.01 -4.33
C VAL A 474 -19.41 -2.13 -5.54
N PRO A 475 -19.16 -2.69 -6.74
CA PRO A 475 -19.03 -1.92 -7.97
C PRO A 475 -20.35 -1.28 -8.33
N LEU A 476 -20.37 0.03 -8.61
CA LEU A 476 -21.59 0.79 -8.82
C LEU A 476 -22.01 0.87 -10.29
N SER A 477 -21.06 1.14 -11.19
CA SER A 477 -21.36 1.29 -12.62
C SER A 477 -21.43 -0.07 -13.33
N VAL A 478 -22.11 -0.10 -14.45
CA VAL A 478 -22.21 -1.32 -15.27
C VAL A 478 -20.85 -1.74 -15.80
N GLU A 479 -20.02 -0.79 -16.19
CA GLU A 479 -18.65 -1.03 -16.65
C GLU A 479 -17.81 -1.68 -15.55
N ALA A 480 -17.87 -1.16 -14.31
CA ALA A 480 -17.16 -1.73 -13.17
C ALA A 480 -17.66 -3.15 -12.84
N GLN A 481 -18.96 -3.41 -12.94
CA GLN A 481 -19.53 -4.75 -12.76
C GLN A 481 -19.04 -5.72 -13.84
N MET A 482 -18.95 -5.29 -15.10
CA MET A 482 -18.42 -6.08 -16.21
C MET A 482 -16.93 -6.38 -16.02
N GLU A 483 -16.13 -5.40 -15.61
CA GLU A 483 -14.71 -5.61 -15.28
C GLU A 483 -14.55 -6.60 -14.12
N ALA A 484 -15.37 -6.48 -13.07
CA ALA A 484 -15.37 -7.40 -11.94
C ALA A 484 -15.65 -8.84 -12.39
N ARG A 485 -16.63 -9.04 -13.27
CA ARG A 485 -17.00 -10.37 -13.81
C ARG A 485 -15.94 -10.97 -14.74
N LEU A 486 -15.42 -10.18 -15.67
CA LEU A 486 -14.53 -10.69 -16.71
C LEU A 486 -13.09 -10.85 -16.24
N LEU A 487 -12.60 -9.94 -15.39
CA LEU A 487 -11.19 -9.88 -14.99
C LEU A 487 -10.94 -10.32 -13.55
N MET A 488 -11.87 -10.05 -12.63
CA MET A 488 -11.61 -10.18 -11.19
C MET A 488 -12.30 -11.39 -10.53
N MET A 489 -13.19 -12.10 -11.22
CA MET A 489 -13.83 -13.29 -10.66
C MET A 489 -12.79 -14.32 -10.23
N ALA A 490 -13.02 -14.96 -9.09
CA ALA A 490 -12.13 -15.98 -8.55
C ALA A 490 -11.90 -17.13 -9.54
N THR A 491 -12.92 -17.50 -10.30
CA THR A 491 -12.82 -18.51 -11.34
C THR A 491 -11.81 -18.16 -12.43
N ASN A 492 -11.65 -16.89 -12.78
CA ASN A 492 -10.73 -16.44 -13.82
C ASN A 492 -9.29 -16.27 -13.31
N ASN A 493 -9.09 -16.35 -12.00
CA ASN A 493 -7.80 -16.10 -11.33
C ASN A 493 -7.22 -17.38 -10.70
N ILE A 494 -7.23 -18.50 -11.42
CA ILE A 494 -6.72 -19.79 -10.95
C ILE A 494 -5.18 -19.80 -10.86
N PHE A 495 -4.49 -19.05 -11.72
CA PHE A 495 -3.03 -19.07 -11.84
C PHE A 495 -2.36 -17.83 -11.30
N SER A 496 -1.18 -18.03 -10.69
CA SER A 496 -0.33 -16.93 -10.27
C SER A 496 0.32 -16.24 -11.47
N PRO A 497 0.20 -14.90 -11.61
CA PRO A 497 0.86 -14.18 -12.69
C PRO A 497 2.39 -14.15 -12.58
N SER A 498 2.96 -14.41 -11.41
CA SER A 498 4.40 -14.41 -11.19
C SER A 498 5.08 -15.69 -11.65
N SER A 499 4.44 -16.86 -11.52
CA SER A 499 5.05 -18.17 -11.77
C SER A 499 4.31 -19.02 -12.80
N GLY A 500 3.08 -18.65 -13.18
CA GLY A 500 2.23 -19.46 -14.06
C GLY A 500 1.75 -20.79 -13.44
N ARG A 501 1.99 -21.01 -12.15
CA ARG A 501 1.50 -22.18 -11.41
C ARG A 501 0.13 -21.90 -10.81
N PRO A 502 -0.72 -22.94 -10.59
CA PRO A 502 -1.98 -22.76 -9.91
C PRO A 502 -1.78 -22.18 -8.51
N ILE A 503 -2.54 -21.14 -8.16
CA ILE A 503 -2.59 -20.61 -6.80
C ILE A 503 -3.80 -21.14 -6.05
N ILE A 504 -4.88 -21.45 -6.78
CA ILE A 504 -6.06 -22.16 -6.26
C ILE A 504 -5.71 -23.65 -6.19
N THR A 505 -5.10 -24.04 -5.08
CA THR A 505 -4.70 -25.44 -4.84
C THR A 505 -5.29 -25.94 -3.53
N PRO A 506 -5.65 -27.22 -3.45
CA PRO A 506 -6.08 -27.84 -2.22
C PRO A 506 -5.04 -27.68 -1.11
N THR A 507 -5.52 -27.46 0.11
CA THR A 507 -4.71 -27.31 1.32
C THR A 507 -5.38 -28.03 2.48
N GLN A 508 -4.63 -28.31 3.53
CA GLN A 508 -5.12 -28.86 4.79
C GLN A 508 -6.03 -30.09 4.58
N ASP A 509 -7.27 -30.08 5.05
CA ASP A 509 -8.18 -31.19 5.04
C ASP A 509 -8.49 -31.72 3.65
N ILE A 510 -8.59 -30.85 2.64
CA ILE A 510 -8.84 -31.27 1.26
C ILE A 510 -7.66 -32.11 0.76
N THR A 511 -6.42 -31.67 1.02
CA THR A 511 -5.21 -32.44 0.65
C THR A 511 -5.13 -33.74 1.42
N LEU A 512 -5.43 -33.71 2.71
CA LEU A 512 -5.42 -34.89 3.57
C LEU A 512 -6.39 -35.96 3.05
N GLY A 513 -7.64 -35.55 2.74
CA GLY A 513 -8.65 -36.49 2.22
C GLY A 513 -8.29 -37.10 0.87
N CYS A 514 -7.78 -36.27 -0.05
CA CYS A 514 -7.32 -36.75 -1.37
C CYS A 514 -6.13 -37.68 -1.25
N TYR A 515 -5.19 -37.38 -0.35
CA TYR A 515 -4.04 -38.26 -0.10
C TYR A 515 -4.46 -39.55 0.54
N TYR A 516 -5.31 -39.53 1.58
CA TYR A 516 -5.84 -40.73 2.25
C TYR A 516 -6.54 -41.63 1.22
N LEU A 517 -7.38 -41.07 0.37
CA LEU A 517 -8.11 -41.84 -0.66
C LEU A 517 -7.15 -42.52 -1.66
N THR A 518 -6.06 -41.84 -2.03
CA THR A 518 -5.13 -42.34 -3.07
C THR A 518 -3.91 -43.08 -2.50
N ALA A 519 -3.74 -43.11 -1.17
CA ALA A 519 -2.65 -43.80 -0.51
C ALA A 519 -2.77 -45.32 -0.72
N GLU A 520 -1.63 -45.97 -0.87
CA GLU A 520 -1.56 -47.43 -1.05
C GLU A 520 -1.09 -48.07 0.24
N PRO A 521 -1.79 -49.10 0.75
CA PRO A 521 -1.33 -49.83 1.91
C PRO A 521 -0.02 -50.54 1.60
N ARG A 522 0.94 -50.48 2.51
CA ARG A 522 2.29 -51.06 2.35
C ARG A 522 2.36 -52.56 2.71
N THR A 523 1.25 -53.22 2.84
CA THR A 523 1.24 -54.66 2.90
C THR A 523 1.93 -55.21 1.65
N PRO A 524 2.88 -56.16 1.79
CA PRO A 524 3.54 -56.70 0.62
C PRO A 524 2.51 -57.18 -0.40
N MET A 525 2.78 -56.95 -1.68
CA MET A 525 1.93 -57.46 -2.74
C MET A 525 1.81 -58.99 -2.58
N PRO A 526 0.60 -59.55 -2.73
CA PRO A 526 0.48 -60.98 -2.81
C PRO A 526 1.38 -61.49 -3.95
N ALA A 527 2.13 -62.56 -3.72
CA ALA A 527 3.05 -63.14 -4.70
C ALA A 527 2.32 -63.52 -6.02
N ASP A 528 1.03 -63.75 -5.95
CA ASP A 528 0.19 -64.00 -7.12
C ASP A 528 -0.90 -62.91 -7.23
N THR A 529 -0.63 -61.92 -8.06
CA THR A 529 -1.57 -60.79 -8.32
C THR A 529 -2.88 -61.26 -9.00
N ARG A 530 -2.90 -62.47 -9.54
CA ARG A 530 -4.11 -63.06 -10.14
C ARG A 530 -5.23 -63.35 -9.13
N LYS A 531 -4.90 -63.42 -7.85
CA LYS A 531 -5.86 -63.60 -6.75
C LYS A 531 -6.62 -62.36 -6.36
N LEU A 532 -6.22 -61.18 -6.87
CA LEU A 532 -6.95 -59.93 -6.66
C LEU A 532 -8.23 -59.91 -7.48
N PRO A 533 -9.33 -59.36 -6.94
CA PRO A 533 -10.59 -59.26 -7.66
C PRO A 533 -10.41 -58.39 -8.93
N LEU A 534 -11.02 -58.86 -10.04
CA LEU A 534 -10.97 -58.22 -11.32
C LEU A 534 -12.32 -57.59 -11.64
N PHE A 535 -12.32 -56.33 -12.00
CA PHE A 535 -13.51 -55.56 -12.40
C PHE A 535 -13.39 -55.08 -13.84
N GLY A 536 -14.53 -55.08 -14.55
CA GLY A 536 -14.63 -54.70 -15.95
C GLY A 536 -14.80 -53.19 -16.17
N SER A 537 -15.37 -52.50 -15.18
CA SER A 537 -15.60 -51.01 -15.27
C SER A 537 -15.36 -50.32 -13.95
N LYS A 538 -15.23 -48.98 -13.99
CA LYS A 538 -15.15 -48.13 -12.79
C LYS A 538 -16.44 -48.23 -11.97
N ASP A 539 -17.59 -48.25 -12.65
CA ASP A 539 -18.92 -48.27 -12.02
C ASP A 539 -19.14 -49.54 -11.18
N GLU A 540 -18.66 -50.67 -11.67
CA GLU A 540 -18.68 -51.93 -10.89
C GLU A 540 -17.90 -51.83 -9.58
N VAL A 541 -16.74 -51.15 -9.60
CA VAL A 541 -15.92 -50.96 -8.40
C VAL A 541 -16.65 -50.06 -7.41
N ILE A 542 -17.26 -48.97 -7.89
CA ILE A 542 -18.00 -48.01 -7.07
C ILE A 542 -19.20 -48.70 -6.44
N PHE A 543 -19.94 -49.48 -7.22
CA PHE A 543 -21.08 -50.26 -6.74
C PHE A 543 -20.69 -51.26 -5.65
N ALA A 544 -19.61 -52.01 -5.85
CA ALA A 544 -19.10 -52.95 -4.87
C ALA A 544 -18.56 -52.25 -3.58
N TYR A 545 -18.07 -51.00 -3.75
CA TYR A 545 -17.65 -50.15 -2.62
C TYR A 545 -18.84 -49.64 -1.80
N ASP A 546 -19.91 -49.19 -2.49
CA ASP A 546 -21.12 -48.68 -1.83
C ASP A 546 -21.92 -49.79 -1.16
N ASP A 547 -21.88 -51.02 -1.70
CA ASP A 547 -22.43 -52.24 -1.07
C ASP A 547 -21.62 -52.74 0.14
N GLY A 548 -20.45 -52.13 0.40
CA GLY A 548 -19.58 -52.49 1.52
C GLY A 548 -18.73 -53.78 1.31
N ALA A 549 -18.74 -54.34 0.11
CA ALA A 549 -17.93 -55.51 -0.23
C ALA A 549 -16.41 -55.19 -0.34
N LEU A 550 -16.10 -53.93 -0.64
CA LEU A 550 -14.73 -53.39 -0.76
C LEU A 550 -14.48 -52.23 0.19
N LYS A 551 -13.23 -52.12 0.63
CA LYS A 551 -12.73 -50.98 1.43
C LYS A 551 -11.91 -50.06 0.57
N THR A 552 -11.79 -48.79 1.00
CA THR A 552 -11.10 -47.69 0.26
C THR A 552 -9.68 -48.11 -0.20
N HIS A 553 -8.94 -48.83 0.62
CA HIS A 553 -7.54 -49.17 0.34
C HIS A 553 -7.34 -50.60 -0.20
N ASP A 554 -8.43 -51.31 -0.51
CA ASP A 554 -8.31 -52.64 -1.09
C ASP A 554 -7.71 -52.57 -2.49
N ARG A 555 -6.76 -53.51 -2.75
CA ARG A 555 -6.13 -53.64 -4.06
C ARG A 555 -7.02 -54.45 -4.99
N ILE A 556 -7.19 -53.95 -6.17
CA ILE A 556 -8.04 -54.53 -7.22
C ILE A 556 -7.31 -54.52 -8.56
N ARG A 557 -7.78 -55.35 -9.46
CA ARG A 557 -7.44 -55.26 -10.88
C ARG A 557 -8.63 -54.67 -11.65
N LEU A 558 -8.37 -53.69 -12.46
CA LEU A 558 -9.35 -53.00 -13.24
C LEU A 558 -9.01 -53.09 -14.74
N ALA A 559 -10.02 -53.41 -15.58
CA ALA A 559 -9.85 -53.22 -17.01
C ALA A 559 -9.49 -51.75 -17.30
N ASN A 560 -8.44 -51.55 -18.03
CA ASN A 560 -7.88 -50.20 -18.23
C ASN A 560 -8.82 -49.34 -19.06
N PRO A 561 -9.40 -48.26 -18.51
CA PRO A 561 -10.28 -47.34 -19.25
C PRO A 561 -9.56 -46.55 -20.35
N ASP A 562 -8.22 -46.49 -20.28
CA ASP A 562 -7.38 -45.73 -21.22
C ASP A 562 -6.67 -46.65 -22.24
N PHE A 563 -7.03 -47.95 -22.29
CA PHE A 563 -6.44 -48.86 -23.25
C PHE A 563 -6.68 -48.35 -24.71
N ASN A 564 -5.64 -48.26 -25.50
CA ASN A 564 -5.60 -47.70 -26.83
C ASN A 564 -5.98 -46.21 -26.93
N ARG A 565 -5.98 -45.46 -25.84
CA ARG A 565 -6.18 -43.99 -25.82
C ARG A 565 -4.92 -43.32 -25.34
N GLN A 566 -4.48 -42.29 -26.07
CA GLN A 566 -3.41 -41.40 -25.57
C GLN A 566 -4.00 -40.36 -24.62
N THR A 567 -3.79 -40.55 -23.35
CA THR A 567 -4.16 -39.63 -22.26
C THR A 567 -2.90 -39.11 -21.53
N VAL A 568 -3.05 -38.12 -20.67
CA VAL A 568 -1.91 -37.49 -20.00
C VAL A 568 -1.26 -38.42 -18.97
N TYR A 569 -2.05 -39.24 -18.29
CA TYR A 569 -1.59 -40.10 -17.19
C TYR A 569 -1.86 -41.59 -17.41
N GLY A 570 -2.81 -41.94 -18.26
CA GLY A 570 -3.18 -43.32 -18.53
C GLY A 570 -2.11 -44.06 -19.33
N ASP A 571 -2.03 -45.38 -19.11
CA ASP A 571 -1.13 -46.30 -19.83
C ASP A 571 -1.90 -46.96 -21.00
N ALA A 572 -1.64 -46.52 -22.20
CA ALA A 572 -2.32 -47.03 -23.39
C ALA A 572 -1.97 -48.49 -23.75
N THR A 573 -0.91 -49.04 -23.13
CA THR A 573 -0.34 -50.36 -23.52
C THR A 573 -0.92 -51.54 -22.72
N LYS A 574 -1.31 -51.31 -21.45
CA LYS A 574 -1.81 -52.37 -20.56
C LYS A 574 -3.31 -52.52 -20.67
N LYS A 575 -3.77 -53.75 -20.85
CA LYS A 575 -5.23 -54.08 -20.84
C LYS A 575 -5.81 -54.07 -19.44
N ILE A 576 -5.03 -54.43 -18.42
CA ILE A 576 -5.43 -54.52 -17.00
C ILE A 576 -4.46 -53.71 -16.20
N ILE A 577 -4.93 -52.89 -15.29
CA ILE A 577 -4.14 -52.12 -14.34
C ILE A 577 -4.42 -52.61 -12.91
N GLU A 578 -3.36 -52.65 -12.10
CA GLU A 578 -3.45 -52.88 -10.67
C GLU A 578 -3.60 -51.53 -9.97
N THR A 579 -4.63 -51.36 -9.14
CA THR A 579 -4.95 -50.14 -8.46
C THR A 579 -5.67 -50.37 -7.14
N THR A 580 -6.08 -49.31 -6.47
CA THR A 580 -6.92 -49.35 -5.26
C THR A 580 -8.28 -48.77 -5.53
N VAL A 581 -9.29 -49.18 -4.77
CA VAL A 581 -10.66 -48.66 -4.86
C VAL A 581 -10.69 -47.15 -4.73
N GLY A 582 -9.93 -46.59 -3.79
CA GLY A 582 -9.85 -45.12 -3.61
C GLY A 582 -9.32 -44.35 -4.83
N ARG A 583 -8.35 -44.92 -5.59
CA ARG A 583 -7.84 -44.31 -6.81
C ARG A 583 -8.88 -44.33 -7.94
N VAL A 584 -9.74 -45.36 -7.96
CA VAL A 584 -10.86 -45.40 -8.91
C VAL A 584 -11.85 -44.31 -8.60
N THR A 585 -12.28 -44.13 -7.36
CA THR A 585 -13.16 -43.05 -6.90
C THR A 585 -12.53 -41.69 -7.13
N PHE A 586 -11.23 -41.52 -6.88
CA PHE A 586 -10.52 -40.26 -7.19
C PHE A 586 -10.51 -39.94 -8.67
N SER A 587 -10.40 -40.93 -9.52
CA SER A 587 -10.37 -40.75 -10.98
C SER A 587 -11.73 -40.39 -11.60
N GLU A 588 -12.82 -40.47 -10.84
CA GLU A 588 -14.16 -40.11 -11.33
C GLU A 588 -14.35 -38.61 -11.47
N ILE A 589 -13.71 -37.83 -10.60
CA ILE A 589 -13.84 -36.36 -10.64
C ILE A 589 -13.05 -35.69 -11.77
N TRP A 590 -12.08 -36.42 -12.35
CA TRP A 590 -11.21 -35.90 -13.39
C TRP A 590 -11.81 -36.04 -14.77
N PRO A 591 -11.64 -35.05 -15.65
CA PRO A 591 -12.05 -35.17 -17.07
C PRO A 591 -11.33 -36.33 -17.78
N SER A 592 -12.04 -36.96 -18.71
CA SER A 592 -11.53 -38.12 -19.47
C SER A 592 -10.24 -37.86 -20.24
N GLU A 593 -9.97 -36.59 -20.58
CA GLU A 593 -8.77 -36.13 -21.30
C GLU A 593 -7.48 -36.34 -20.49
N LEU A 594 -7.58 -36.35 -19.16
CA LEU A 594 -6.42 -36.58 -18.27
C LEU A 594 -6.06 -38.08 -18.14
N GLY A 595 -7.05 -38.97 -18.31
CA GLY A 595 -6.87 -40.42 -18.10
C GLY A 595 -6.82 -40.82 -16.63
N PHE A 596 -6.51 -42.11 -16.40
CA PHE A 596 -6.49 -42.71 -15.06
C PHE A 596 -5.23 -42.38 -14.28
N TYR A 597 -5.38 -41.68 -13.14
CA TYR A 597 -4.27 -41.32 -12.27
C TYR A 597 -4.00 -42.38 -11.20
N ASN A 598 -2.92 -43.18 -11.35
CA ASN A 598 -2.61 -44.28 -10.48
C ASN A 598 -1.41 -44.04 -9.55
N LYS A 599 -1.42 -42.91 -8.84
CA LYS A 599 -0.39 -42.52 -7.85
C LYS A 599 -1.03 -41.85 -6.64
N ALA A 600 -0.32 -41.78 -5.52
CA ALA A 600 -0.77 -40.97 -4.39
C ALA A 600 -0.80 -39.46 -4.75
N ALA A 601 -1.85 -38.78 -4.33
CA ALA A 601 -2.12 -37.38 -4.67
C ALA A 601 -1.86 -36.46 -3.47
N GLY A 602 -0.62 -36.09 -3.24
CA GLY A 602 -0.25 -35.06 -2.25
C GLY A 602 -0.38 -33.65 -2.84
N LYS A 603 -0.07 -32.63 -2.04
CA LYS A 603 -0.23 -31.20 -2.39
C LYS A 603 0.45 -30.81 -3.72
N SER A 604 1.66 -31.28 -3.95
CA SER A 604 2.41 -30.98 -5.18
C SER A 604 1.76 -31.62 -6.40
N GLN A 605 1.39 -32.88 -6.28
CA GLN A 605 0.75 -33.66 -7.34
C GLN A 605 -0.63 -33.11 -7.71
N LEU A 606 -1.41 -32.68 -6.71
CA LEU A 606 -2.69 -32.00 -6.94
C LEU A 606 -2.52 -30.69 -7.70
N GLY A 607 -1.49 -29.91 -7.39
CA GLY A 607 -1.16 -28.71 -8.17
C GLY A 607 -0.84 -29.00 -9.63
N ASP A 608 -0.05 -30.04 -9.90
CA ASP A 608 0.29 -30.48 -11.26
C ASP A 608 -0.95 -31.02 -12.01
N LEU A 609 -1.81 -31.74 -11.32
CA LEU A 609 -3.08 -32.22 -11.87
C LEU A 609 -3.99 -31.08 -12.30
N ILE A 610 -4.15 -30.05 -11.46
CA ILE A 610 -4.95 -28.86 -11.77
C ILE A 610 -4.38 -28.14 -13.00
N TRP A 611 -3.05 -27.95 -13.04
CA TRP A 611 -2.40 -27.32 -14.19
C TRP A 611 -2.65 -28.08 -15.50
N LYS A 612 -2.49 -29.40 -15.48
CA LYS A 612 -2.75 -30.24 -16.66
C LYS A 612 -4.22 -30.27 -17.03
N CYS A 613 -5.13 -30.30 -16.03
CA CYS A 613 -6.57 -30.22 -16.28
C CYS A 613 -6.92 -28.94 -17.04
N TYR A 614 -6.41 -27.81 -16.61
CA TYR A 614 -6.63 -26.54 -17.31
C TYR A 614 -6.09 -26.56 -18.75
N LYS A 615 -4.88 -27.11 -18.94
CA LYS A 615 -4.23 -27.15 -20.25
C LYS A 615 -4.95 -28.04 -21.26
N PHE A 616 -5.48 -29.18 -20.85
CA PHE A 616 -6.04 -30.18 -21.75
C PHE A 616 -7.57 -30.22 -21.78
N ALA A 617 -8.24 -29.94 -20.66
CA ALA A 617 -9.69 -29.96 -20.55
C ALA A 617 -10.35 -28.57 -20.59
N GLY A 618 -9.55 -27.49 -20.43
CA GLY A 618 -10.02 -26.11 -20.48
C GLY A 618 -10.52 -25.56 -19.15
N HIS A 619 -10.86 -24.28 -19.17
CA HIS A 619 -11.18 -23.49 -17.97
C HIS A 619 -12.45 -23.98 -17.23
N GLU A 620 -13.55 -24.13 -17.93
CA GLU A 620 -14.86 -24.46 -17.37
C GLU A 620 -14.88 -25.81 -16.65
N LYS A 621 -14.31 -26.85 -17.30
CA LYS A 621 -14.17 -28.18 -16.71
C LYS A 621 -13.26 -28.14 -15.48
N THR A 622 -12.22 -27.28 -15.48
CA THR A 622 -11.32 -27.15 -14.33
C THR A 622 -12.02 -26.52 -13.13
N VAL A 623 -12.86 -25.51 -13.33
CA VAL A 623 -13.65 -24.89 -12.24
C VAL A 623 -14.61 -25.91 -11.63
N THR A 624 -15.33 -26.64 -12.46
CA THR A 624 -16.25 -27.69 -11.99
C THR A 624 -15.53 -28.80 -11.24
N MET A 625 -14.35 -29.19 -11.73
CA MET A 625 -13.50 -30.18 -11.08
C MET A 625 -12.98 -29.72 -9.72
N LEU A 626 -12.59 -28.44 -9.59
CA LEU A 626 -12.12 -27.87 -8.30
C LEU A 626 -13.20 -27.94 -7.22
N ASP A 627 -14.45 -27.68 -7.55
CA ASP A 627 -15.57 -27.80 -6.61
C ASP A 627 -15.80 -29.27 -6.20
N LYS A 628 -15.79 -30.20 -7.14
CA LYS A 628 -15.88 -31.64 -6.86
C LYS A 628 -14.69 -32.14 -6.02
N LEU A 629 -13.47 -31.67 -6.31
CA LEU A 629 -12.26 -32.01 -5.56
C LEU A 629 -12.35 -31.56 -4.12
N LYS A 630 -12.87 -30.34 -3.87
CA LYS A 630 -13.12 -29.83 -2.53
C LYS A 630 -14.09 -30.73 -1.75
N GLU A 631 -15.23 -31.07 -2.35
CA GLU A 631 -16.25 -31.90 -1.73
C GLU A 631 -15.74 -33.31 -1.43
N LEU A 632 -15.05 -33.93 -2.39
CA LEU A 632 -14.43 -35.23 -2.20
C LEU A 632 -13.38 -35.19 -1.09
N GLY A 633 -12.49 -34.18 -1.09
CA GLY A 633 -11.45 -34.03 -0.10
C GLY A 633 -11.99 -33.92 1.33
N PHE A 634 -13.00 -33.09 1.55
CA PHE A 634 -13.62 -32.97 2.88
C PHE A 634 -14.35 -34.26 3.30
N ARG A 635 -15.09 -34.89 2.41
CA ARG A 635 -15.79 -36.16 2.68
C ARG A 635 -14.81 -37.24 3.10
N GLU A 636 -13.73 -37.43 2.36
CA GLU A 636 -12.74 -38.47 2.63
C GLU A 636 -11.83 -38.12 3.82
N ALA A 637 -11.56 -36.85 4.09
CA ALA A 637 -10.89 -36.44 5.30
C ALA A 637 -11.72 -36.77 6.56
N THR A 638 -13.04 -36.57 6.51
CA THR A 638 -13.97 -36.96 7.58
C THR A 638 -13.98 -38.48 7.78
N LYS A 639 -14.05 -39.25 6.67
CA LYS A 639 -14.01 -40.72 6.74
C LYS A 639 -12.68 -41.27 7.30
N SER A 640 -11.56 -40.56 7.04
CA SER A 640 -10.23 -41.02 7.53
C SER A 640 -10.15 -41.07 9.04
N GLY A 641 -10.91 -40.23 9.77
CA GLY A 641 -10.89 -40.15 11.22
C GLY A 641 -9.49 -39.85 11.78
N ALA A 642 -8.59 -39.22 11.01
CA ALA A 642 -7.21 -39.00 11.39
C ALA A 642 -7.11 -38.15 12.67
N SER A 643 -6.53 -38.73 13.72
CA SER A 643 -6.30 -38.09 15.01
C SER A 643 -4.84 -38.31 15.43
N ILE A 644 -4.26 -37.36 16.16
CA ILE A 644 -2.87 -37.39 16.61
C ILE A 644 -2.83 -37.67 18.10
N GLY A 645 -2.12 -38.75 18.50
CA GLY A 645 -1.75 -39.03 19.86
C GLY A 645 -0.24 -38.91 20.11
N ILE A 646 0.18 -38.92 21.35
CA ILE A 646 1.61 -38.91 21.71
C ILE A 646 2.30 -40.17 21.18
N ASP A 647 1.62 -41.29 21.19
CA ASP A 647 2.14 -42.58 20.73
C ASP A 647 2.40 -42.67 19.23
N ASP A 648 1.80 -41.74 18.45
CA ASP A 648 2.03 -41.63 17.00
C ASP A 648 3.37 -40.98 16.67
N MET A 649 3.97 -40.27 17.64
CA MET A 649 5.32 -39.72 17.56
C MET A 649 6.37 -40.75 17.90
N ILE A 650 6.70 -41.61 16.96
CA ILE A 650 7.62 -42.72 17.17
C ILE A 650 9.06 -42.21 17.18
N VAL A 651 9.74 -42.46 18.30
CA VAL A 651 11.17 -42.18 18.43
C VAL A 651 11.96 -43.41 17.92
N PRO A 652 12.83 -43.25 16.90
CA PRO A 652 13.60 -44.36 16.36
C PRO A 652 14.61 -44.84 17.38
N LYS A 653 14.76 -46.16 17.47
CA LYS A 653 15.72 -46.79 18.41
C LYS A 653 17.18 -46.47 18.06
N GLU A 654 17.44 -46.24 16.79
CA GLU A 654 18.77 -45.90 16.26
C GLU A 654 19.21 -44.48 16.63
N ARG A 655 18.28 -43.62 17.10
CA ARG A 655 18.58 -42.22 17.47
C ARG A 655 19.74 -42.09 18.45
N ASP A 656 19.70 -42.91 19.52
CA ASP A 656 20.68 -42.81 20.58
C ASP A 656 22.07 -43.30 20.12
N GLN A 657 22.12 -44.27 19.20
CA GLN A 657 23.37 -44.73 18.58
C GLN A 657 24.01 -43.64 17.69
N GLU A 658 23.21 -42.94 16.90
CA GLU A 658 23.70 -41.82 16.06
C GLU A 658 24.19 -40.64 16.91
N ILE A 659 23.52 -40.33 18.02
CA ILE A 659 23.94 -39.29 18.95
C ILE A 659 25.27 -39.69 19.62
N GLU A 660 25.44 -40.95 20.07
CA GLU A 660 26.70 -41.41 20.66
C GLU A 660 27.86 -41.36 19.63
N ALA A 661 27.60 -41.72 18.37
CA ALA A 661 28.58 -41.62 17.31
C ALA A 661 29.01 -40.17 17.08
N ALA A 662 28.07 -39.24 16.99
CA ALA A 662 28.36 -37.81 16.87
C ALA A 662 29.16 -37.26 18.06
N GLN A 663 28.81 -37.68 19.31
CA GLN A 663 29.54 -37.26 20.49
C GLN A 663 31.00 -37.79 20.52
N LYS A 664 31.26 -38.99 19.99
CA LYS A 664 32.64 -39.50 19.87
C LYS A 664 33.47 -38.63 18.90
N LEU A 665 32.90 -38.26 17.74
CA LEU A 665 33.54 -37.35 16.78
C LEU A 665 33.81 -35.96 17.38
N ILE A 666 32.87 -35.43 18.13
CA ILE A 666 33.05 -34.13 18.82
C ILE A 666 34.19 -34.17 19.82
N LYS A 667 34.29 -35.28 20.63
CA LYS A 667 35.41 -35.46 21.56
C LYS A 667 36.76 -35.49 20.82
N GLU A 668 36.82 -36.03 19.61
CA GLU A 668 38.05 -36.03 18.78
C GLU A 668 38.36 -34.61 18.30
N VAL A 669 37.42 -33.85 17.85
CA VAL A 669 37.57 -32.44 17.43
C VAL A 669 38.04 -31.62 18.64
N GLU A 670 37.48 -31.81 19.83
CA GLU A 670 37.93 -31.13 21.04
C GLU A 670 39.39 -31.49 21.43
N LYS A 671 39.79 -32.77 21.28
CA LYS A 671 41.19 -33.17 21.45
C LYS A 671 42.14 -32.49 20.47
N GLN A 672 41.73 -32.35 19.20
CA GLN A 672 42.50 -31.61 18.17
C GLN A 672 42.67 -30.15 18.55
N TYR A 673 41.59 -29.51 19.03
CA TYR A 673 41.61 -28.14 19.50
C TYR A 673 42.54 -27.94 20.73
N ARG A 674 42.44 -28.80 21.73
CA ARG A 674 43.33 -28.77 22.91
C ARG A 674 44.81 -28.98 22.57
N LYS A 675 45.10 -29.70 21.48
CA LYS A 675 46.46 -29.87 20.96
C LYS A 675 46.94 -28.71 20.07
N GLY A 676 46.09 -27.69 19.87
CA GLY A 676 46.43 -26.52 19.04
C GLY A 676 46.45 -26.76 17.54
N VAL A 677 45.90 -27.90 17.07
CA VAL A 677 45.89 -28.27 15.62
C VAL A 677 44.85 -27.46 14.83
N ILE A 678 43.77 -27.03 15.47
CA ILE A 678 42.67 -26.29 14.86
C ILE A 678 42.38 -24.98 15.60
N THR A 679 41.92 -23.98 14.86
CA THR A 679 41.51 -22.67 15.40
C THR A 679 40.14 -22.76 16.10
N PRO A 680 39.78 -21.78 16.96
CA PRO A 680 38.44 -21.73 17.58
C PRO A 680 37.29 -21.70 16.56
N GLY A 681 37.49 -20.99 15.42
CA GLY A 681 36.51 -20.92 14.34
C GLY A 681 36.33 -22.25 13.60
N GLU A 682 37.43 -22.96 13.32
CA GLU A 682 37.38 -24.29 12.71
C GLU A 682 36.74 -25.33 13.64
N ARG A 683 37.04 -25.26 14.94
CA ARG A 683 36.38 -26.09 15.93
C ARG A 683 34.86 -25.93 15.90
N TYR A 684 34.41 -24.65 15.93
CA TYR A 684 32.99 -24.31 15.91
C TYR A 684 32.30 -24.86 14.65
N ASN A 685 32.89 -24.61 13.49
CA ASN A 685 32.34 -25.07 12.23
C ASN A 685 32.27 -26.59 12.14
N LYS A 686 33.34 -27.31 12.53
CA LYS A 686 33.34 -28.80 12.55
C LYS A 686 32.28 -29.36 13.48
N ILE A 687 32.08 -28.75 14.65
CA ILE A 687 31.05 -29.23 15.60
C ILE A 687 29.65 -28.98 15.01
N VAL A 688 29.40 -27.82 14.39
CA VAL A 688 28.13 -27.54 13.74
C VAL A 688 27.87 -28.50 12.59
N ASP A 689 28.87 -28.82 11.77
CA ASP A 689 28.75 -29.77 10.66
C ASP A 689 28.44 -31.19 11.15
N ILE A 690 29.10 -31.65 12.20
CA ILE A 690 28.83 -32.96 12.81
C ILE A 690 27.39 -33.06 13.30
N TRP A 691 26.90 -32.02 14.03
CA TRP A 691 25.52 -32.02 14.51
C TRP A 691 24.50 -31.88 13.37
N THR A 692 24.79 -31.10 12.35
CA THR A 692 23.91 -31.01 11.18
C THR A 692 23.77 -32.34 10.47
N HIS A 693 24.91 -33.02 10.24
CA HIS A 693 24.89 -34.33 9.62
C HIS A 693 24.16 -35.39 10.47
N CYS A 694 24.42 -35.46 11.78
CA CYS A 694 23.72 -36.33 12.72
C CYS A 694 22.20 -36.05 12.70
N THR A 695 21.81 -34.78 12.68
CA THR A 695 20.41 -34.35 12.64
C THR A 695 19.70 -34.83 11.38
N ASP A 696 20.37 -34.74 10.22
CA ASP A 696 19.83 -35.19 8.93
C ASP A 696 19.73 -36.72 8.84
N GLN A 697 20.71 -37.45 9.42
CA GLN A 697 20.67 -38.91 9.54
C GLN A 697 19.48 -39.34 10.40
N ILE A 698 19.35 -38.78 11.61
CA ILE A 698 18.24 -39.09 12.52
C ILE A 698 16.89 -38.76 11.84
N ALA A 699 16.77 -37.65 11.11
CA ALA A 699 15.57 -37.30 10.36
C ALA A 699 15.23 -38.40 9.33
N SER A 700 16.21 -38.86 8.58
CA SER A 700 16.04 -39.90 7.56
C SER A 700 15.61 -41.23 8.17
N VAL A 701 16.24 -41.66 9.26
CA VAL A 701 15.89 -42.85 10.00
C VAL A 701 14.49 -42.77 10.60
N MET A 702 14.16 -41.65 11.21
CA MET A 702 12.84 -41.37 11.77
C MET A 702 11.73 -41.49 10.73
N PHE A 703 11.91 -40.87 9.56
CA PHE A 703 10.90 -40.97 8.49
C PHE A 703 10.76 -42.40 7.97
N ARG A 704 11.86 -43.15 7.82
CA ARG A 704 11.80 -44.58 7.47
C ARG A 704 11.05 -45.39 8.54
N THR A 705 11.26 -45.11 9.83
CA THR A 705 10.58 -45.80 10.94
C THR A 705 9.08 -45.43 10.95
N LEU A 706 8.70 -44.18 10.79
CA LEU A 706 7.31 -43.75 10.65
C LEU A 706 6.65 -44.39 9.42
N GLU A 707 7.41 -44.51 8.36
CA GLU A 707 6.99 -45.16 7.13
C GLU A 707 6.82 -46.66 7.29
N ALA A 708 7.75 -47.36 7.95
CA ALA A 708 7.75 -48.83 8.19
C ALA A 708 6.66 -49.26 9.17
N ASN A 709 6.33 -48.45 10.17
CA ASN A 709 5.25 -48.75 11.13
C ASN A 709 3.84 -48.72 10.51
N GLN A 710 3.71 -48.35 9.26
CA GLN A 710 2.48 -48.54 8.47
C GLN A 710 2.16 -50.04 8.19
N GLY A 711 3.01 -50.95 8.55
CA GLY A 711 2.77 -52.38 8.45
C GLY A 711 1.69 -52.95 9.38
N LYS A 712 1.24 -52.22 10.40
CA LYS A 712 -0.03 -52.45 11.08
C LYS A 712 -1.13 -51.83 10.17
N LYS A 713 -2.26 -52.51 10.04
CA LYS A 713 -3.38 -52.21 9.13
C LYS A 713 -3.85 -50.75 9.02
N GLU A 714 -3.30 -49.82 9.80
CA GLU A 714 -3.67 -48.42 9.89
C GLU A 714 -2.48 -47.52 9.56
N PHE A 715 -2.74 -46.40 8.83
CA PHE A 715 -1.74 -45.39 8.53
C PHE A 715 -1.38 -44.60 9.80
N ASN A 716 -0.09 -44.31 10.01
CA ASN A 716 0.31 -43.37 11.05
C ASN A 716 -0.20 -41.97 10.66
N PRO A 717 -1.05 -41.30 11.49
CA PRO A 717 -1.66 -40.01 11.13
C PRO A 717 -0.64 -38.90 10.98
N VAL A 718 0.46 -38.92 11.74
CA VAL A 718 1.54 -37.91 11.62
C VAL A 718 2.23 -38.01 10.25
N TYR A 719 2.55 -39.25 9.86
CA TYR A 719 3.13 -39.50 8.54
C TYR A 719 2.18 -39.09 7.43
N LEU A 720 0.89 -39.44 7.52
CA LEU A 720 -0.15 -39.08 6.56
C LEU A 720 -0.23 -37.55 6.36
N MET A 721 -0.23 -36.77 7.45
CA MET A 721 -0.34 -35.31 7.39
C MET A 721 0.91 -34.63 6.80
N VAL A 722 2.10 -35.15 7.12
CA VAL A 722 3.35 -34.54 6.67
C VAL A 722 3.70 -34.92 5.23
N ASP A 723 3.53 -36.20 4.87
CA ASP A 723 3.86 -36.69 3.52
C ASP A 723 2.88 -36.19 2.47
N SER A 724 1.59 -36.04 2.83
CA SER A 724 0.59 -35.37 1.98
C SER A 724 0.88 -33.89 1.74
N GLY A 725 1.64 -33.24 2.63
CA GLY A 725 1.81 -31.79 2.65
C GLY A 725 0.56 -31.03 3.14
N ALA A 726 -0.38 -31.70 3.81
CA ALA A 726 -1.58 -31.11 4.38
C ALA A 726 -1.24 -30.18 5.54
N ARG A 727 -0.47 -30.69 6.52
CA ARG A 727 -0.03 -29.91 7.69
C ARG A 727 1.28 -30.46 8.24
N GLY A 728 2.12 -29.55 8.73
CA GLY A 728 3.44 -29.90 9.26
C GLY A 728 4.50 -30.07 8.18
N ASN A 729 5.75 -30.11 8.60
CA ASN A 729 6.88 -30.38 7.73
C ASN A 729 7.85 -31.38 8.42
N LYS A 730 8.75 -31.94 7.62
CA LYS A 730 9.75 -32.90 8.12
C LYS A 730 10.60 -32.35 9.26
N GLN A 731 10.93 -31.04 9.21
CA GLN A 731 11.73 -30.40 10.26
C GLN A 731 10.98 -30.32 11.61
N GLN A 732 9.67 -30.01 11.57
CA GLN A 732 8.85 -29.93 12.78
C GLN A 732 8.77 -31.30 13.49
N VAL A 733 8.50 -32.37 12.74
CA VAL A 733 8.45 -33.73 13.30
C VAL A 733 9.83 -34.16 13.81
N ARG A 734 10.90 -33.81 13.09
CA ARG A 734 12.28 -34.06 13.54
C ARG A 734 12.55 -33.44 14.90
N GLN A 735 12.12 -32.18 15.11
CA GLN A 735 12.32 -31.51 16.40
C GLN A 735 11.54 -32.15 17.55
N LEU A 736 10.41 -32.79 17.27
CA LEU A 736 9.56 -33.41 18.28
C LEU A 736 10.01 -34.85 18.61
N ALA A 737 10.32 -35.67 17.60
CA ALA A 737 10.61 -37.08 17.75
C ALA A 737 12.07 -37.48 17.46
N GLY A 738 12.86 -36.61 16.85
CA GLY A 738 14.25 -36.83 16.52
C GLY A 738 15.21 -36.02 17.41
N LEU A 739 15.83 -35.00 16.82
CA LEU A 739 16.78 -34.09 17.48
C LEU A 739 16.42 -32.63 17.15
N ARG A 740 16.43 -31.80 18.19
CA ARG A 740 16.13 -30.36 18.10
C ARG A 740 17.42 -29.54 17.95
#